data_f3091f2d551240895fd38c318d42bf07
#
_entry.id   f3091f2d551240895fd38c318d42bf07
#
_cell.length_a   1.000
_cell.length_b   1.000
_cell.length_c   1.000
_cell.angle_alpha   90.00
_cell.angle_beta   90.00
_cell.angle_gamma   90.00
#
_symmetry.space_group_name_H-M   'P 1'
#
loop_
_entity.id
_entity.type
_entity.pdbx_description
1 polymer ?
#
loop_
_entity_poly.entity_id
_entity_poly.type
_entity_poly.pdbx_seq_one_letter_code
_entity_poly.pdbx_strand_id
1 'polypeptide(L)'
;MSRTLPFDPAKIREKQTLTIAPIPVNHYQSDFKKELKLYGKDRLIRAYYDMLLIRKFETMLDTIKKEGVYQGISYNHKGPAHLSAGQESAAVGQAMVLDPEDQIFGSHRSHGEILAKSLSAIHKMEDAELLSIMQSFMDGETFKVVEKHFPAESVKELAEHFVLYGALAEIYAKKTGFNAGLGGSMHTFFKPFGSMPNNAIVGGSCTIAVGAALYKKINRKKGIVIANIGDGSLARGPVYEGLVLSSMDQYKTLWEENPGYPPFMLNCFDNLYAMGGQPIGETMGYQVAARVAAGINEHSMHTERVDGFNPLAVADATARKKALLLKGEGPAFLDTLTYRYSGHSPSDAMTYRTKEEVEAFRNQDPIVSYGNYLIENKLVSQADLDAFDAKLEEKMRKTLEITVDPVLSPMVDEAFIESVMFSNGSVEKLDSAEPVMLQTLEENQRVQQIAKRSRYAYDESGKEFPSARQYQYRDAVFEAMVHRFAIDPTMVAYGEDHRDWGGAFACYRGLTELLPPSRFFNSPISESAIVGSGVGYAMAGGRAVVELMYCDVLGCAGDEVFNQMPKWQAMSAGVLKMPLVLRVSVGNKYGAQHSQEWTSMVASVPGLKAMYPATPYDVKGMLNYALRGTDPVVFFESQKLYGIGEMFVKEGVPEGYYEIPEGEPAIKRVGKDITLIALGPALYTATKAADELAKLGLEAEVIDLRWINPLKYEILVESVKKTGRCVLVTDSSERGSYLHTVASNLGRLAFEALDAPPIVIGSKNWITPPAEMEEYYFAQASSILDAIHEQILPLQNYVPKHNYTDGEFARTSKKGV
;
A
#
# COMPACT_ATOMS: atom_id res chain seq x y z
N MET A 1 -30.45 8.31 7.19
CA MET A 1 -30.89 7.79 8.50
C MET A 1 -29.77 6.97 9.08
N SER A 2 -29.45 7.17 10.36
CA SER A 2 -28.49 6.32 11.06
C SER A 2 -28.97 4.86 11.03
N ARG A 3 -28.15 3.94 10.56
CA ARG A 3 -28.48 2.51 10.43
C ARG A 3 -27.81 1.73 11.55
N THR A 4 -28.12 2.06 12.79
CA THR A 4 -27.69 1.28 13.94
C THR A 4 -28.52 0.02 14.05
N LEU A 5 -27.86 -1.13 14.25
CA LEU A 5 -28.54 -2.36 14.60
C LEU A 5 -29.14 -2.20 16.02
N PRO A 6 -30.44 -2.43 16.21
CA PRO A 6 -31.03 -2.37 17.53
C PRO A 6 -30.63 -3.60 18.35
N PHE A 7 -29.99 -3.38 19.47
CA PHE A 7 -29.66 -4.44 20.43
C PHE A 7 -30.76 -4.48 21.54
N ASP A 8 -31.29 -5.66 21.80
CA ASP A 8 -32.11 -5.91 22.99
C ASP A 8 -31.18 -6.36 24.12
N PRO A 9 -31.01 -5.53 25.18
CA PRO A 9 -30.12 -5.85 26.30
C PRO A 9 -30.48 -7.13 27.06
N ALA A 10 -31.75 -7.55 27.01
CA ALA A 10 -32.19 -8.79 27.63
C ALA A 10 -31.73 -10.00 26.79
N LYS A 11 -31.97 -9.96 25.49
CA LYS A 11 -31.62 -11.05 24.56
C LYS A 11 -30.12 -11.29 24.46
N ILE A 12 -29.32 -10.24 24.39
CA ILE A 12 -27.84 -10.41 24.26
C ILE A 12 -27.19 -10.97 25.55
N ARG A 13 -27.94 -10.98 26.65
CA ARG A 13 -27.51 -11.53 27.97
C ARG A 13 -28.08 -12.92 28.25
N GLU A 14 -28.85 -13.48 27.35
CA GLU A 14 -29.38 -14.83 27.48
C GLU A 14 -28.23 -15.85 27.44
N LYS A 15 -28.34 -16.90 28.27
CA LYS A 15 -27.39 -18.01 28.25
C LYS A 15 -27.45 -18.75 26.92
N GLN A 16 -26.34 -18.80 26.21
CA GLN A 16 -26.24 -19.51 24.93
C GLN A 16 -24.88 -20.22 24.81
N THR A 17 -24.81 -21.13 23.85
CA THR A 17 -23.56 -21.77 23.46
C THR A 17 -23.38 -21.57 21.98
N LEU A 18 -22.22 -20.99 21.58
CA LEU A 18 -21.84 -20.86 20.18
C LEU A 18 -21.11 -22.12 19.74
N THR A 19 -21.42 -22.57 18.53
CA THR A 19 -20.70 -23.68 17.86
C THR A 19 -20.06 -23.15 16.60
N ILE A 20 -18.76 -23.42 16.43
CA ILE A 20 -18.06 -23.13 15.17
C ILE A 20 -18.38 -24.23 14.15
N ALA A 21 -18.65 -23.86 12.92
CA ALA A 21 -18.89 -24.84 11.84
C ALA A 21 -17.72 -25.81 11.70
N PRO A 22 -17.99 -27.10 11.40
CA PRO A 22 -16.91 -28.07 11.16
C PRO A 22 -16.00 -27.63 10.03
N ILE A 23 -14.69 -27.75 10.25
CA ILE A 23 -13.67 -27.44 9.23
C ILE A 23 -13.37 -28.73 8.46
N PRO A 24 -13.65 -28.83 7.16
CA PRO A 24 -13.23 -29.96 6.35
C PRO A 24 -11.69 -30.09 6.30
N VAL A 25 -11.17 -31.30 6.46
CA VAL A 25 -9.74 -31.61 6.40
C VAL A 25 -9.52 -32.75 5.44
N ASN A 26 -8.87 -32.48 4.30
CA ASN A 26 -8.48 -33.47 3.29
C ASN A 26 -9.65 -34.36 2.80
N HIS A 27 -10.81 -33.74 2.52
CA HIS A 27 -12.03 -34.46 2.14
C HIS A 27 -12.08 -34.89 0.66
N TYR A 28 -11.11 -34.46 -0.16
CA TYR A 28 -11.08 -34.83 -1.56
C TYR A 28 -10.87 -36.33 -1.76
N GLN A 29 -11.69 -36.91 -2.64
CA GLN A 29 -11.56 -38.31 -3.07
C GLN A 29 -11.41 -38.35 -4.59
N SER A 30 -10.32 -38.94 -5.05
CA SER A 30 -10.05 -39.09 -6.50
C SER A 30 -11.07 -39.97 -7.17
N ASP A 31 -11.60 -39.48 -8.29
CA ASP A 31 -12.47 -40.21 -9.20
C ASP A 31 -12.09 -39.85 -10.65
N PHE A 32 -11.31 -40.70 -11.27
CA PHE A 32 -10.78 -40.44 -12.60
C PHE A 32 -11.86 -40.14 -13.65
N LYS A 33 -13.02 -40.82 -13.59
CA LYS A 33 -14.11 -40.56 -14.57
C LYS A 33 -14.67 -39.15 -14.40
N LYS A 34 -14.85 -38.72 -13.16
CA LYS A 34 -15.32 -37.37 -12.82
C LYS A 34 -14.29 -36.32 -13.21
N GLU A 35 -13.02 -36.58 -12.90
CA GLU A 35 -11.89 -35.66 -13.18
C GLU A 35 -11.66 -35.50 -14.68
N LEU A 36 -11.69 -36.63 -15.45
CA LEU A 36 -11.62 -36.62 -16.91
C LEU A 36 -12.77 -35.84 -17.54
N LYS A 37 -13.98 -36.02 -17.02
CA LYS A 37 -15.15 -35.26 -17.48
C LYS A 37 -15.05 -33.78 -17.19
N LEU A 38 -14.49 -33.41 -16.04
CA LEU A 38 -14.42 -32.03 -15.58
C LEU A 38 -13.26 -31.25 -16.24
N TYR A 39 -12.11 -31.88 -16.36
CA TYR A 39 -10.89 -31.19 -16.82
C TYR A 39 -10.50 -31.53 -18.27
N GLY A 40 -10.89 -32.72 -18.76
CA GLY A 40 -10.44 -33.24 -20.06
C GLY A 40 -8.99 -33.75 -19.99
N LYS A 41 -8.64 -34.60 -21.00
CA LYS A 41 -7.33 -35.24 -21.08
C LYS A 41 -6.19 -34.24 -21.13
N ASP A 42 -6.28 -33.22 -21.97
CA ASP A 42 -5.19 -32.29 -22.24
C ASP A 42 -4.85 -31.43 -21.00
N ARG A 43 -5.86 -31.04 -20.25
CA ARG A 43 -5.67 -30.25 -19.04
C ARG A 43 -5.10 -31.08 -17.89
N LEU A 44 -5.46 -32.34 -17.78
CA LEU A 44 -4.84 -33.27 -16.83
C LEU A 44 -3.34 -33.49 -17.14
N ILE A 45 -2.99 -33.69 -18.39
CA ILE A 45 -1.60 -33.84 -18.84
C ILE A 45 -0.83 -32.52 -18.61
N ARG A 46 -1.47 -31.41 -18.95
CA ARG A 46 -0.87 -30.07 -18.79
C ARG A 46 -0.53 -29.75 -17.34
N ALA A 47 -1.35 -30.16 -16.38
CA ALA A 47 -1.04 -29.99 -14.95
C ALA A 47 0.29 -30.65 -14.57
N TYR A 48 0.56 -31.84 -15.08
CA TYR A 48 1.87 -32.50 -14.88
C TYR A 48 3.01 -31.70 -15.50
N TYR A 49 2.83 -31.27 -16.75
CA TYR A 49 3.84 -30.50 -17.46
C TYR A 49 4.15 -29.16 -16.73
N ASP A 50 3.14 -28.47 -16.26
CA ASP A 50 3.30 -27.19 -15.54
C ASP A 50 4.00 -27.40 -14.19
N MET A 51 3.69 -28.46 -13.44
CA MET A 51 4.42 -28.80 -12.21
C MET A 51 5.88 -29.09 -12.48
N LEU A 52 6.17 -29.86 -13.52
CA LEU A 52 7.54 -30.21 -13.91
C LEU A 52 8.31 -28.97 -14.40
N LEU A 53 7.67 -28.08 -15.16
CA LEU A 53 8.25 -26.82 -15.62
C LEU A 53 8.70 -25.95 -14.44
N ILE A 54 7.82 -25.78 -13.44
CA ILE A 54 8.13 -25.02 -12.23
C ILE A 54 9.29 -25.65 -11.47
N ARG A 55 9.29 -26.98 -11.29
CA ARG A 55 10.40 -27.72 -10.66
C ARG A 55 11.73 -27.48 -11.38
N LYS A 56 11.75 -27.54 -12.72
CA LYS A 56 12.95 -27.27 -13.52
C LYS A 56 13.43 -25.83 -13.36
N PHE A 57 12.52 -24.87 -13.39
CA PHE A 57 12.84 -23.45 -13.19
C PHE A 57 13.46 -23.20 -11.81
N GLU A 58 12.86 -23.72 -10.74
CA GLU A 58 13.36 -23.62 -9.38
C GLU A 58 14.70 -24.35 -9.18
N THR A 59 14.87 -25.52 -9.80
CA THR A 59 16.12 -26.30 -9.74
C THR A 59 17.26 -25.55 -10.44
N MET A 60 17.00 -24.94 -11.60
CA MET A 60 17.96 -24.08 -12.29
C MET A 60 18.39 -22.90 -11.39
N LEU A 61 17.45 -22.21 -10.75
CA LEU A 61 17.77 -21.12 -9.82
C LEU A 61 18.59 -21.59 -8.62
N ASP A 62 18.26 -22.74 -8.05
CA ASP A 62 18.98 -23.34 -6.92
C ASP A 62 20.43 -23.65 -7.30
N THR A 63 20.61 -24.31 -8.45
CA THR A 63 21.93 -24.69 -8.98
C THR A 63 22.78 -23.44 -9.26
N ILE A 64 22.25 -22.45 -9.95
CA ILE A 64 22.96 -21.18 -10.23
C ILE A 64 23.33 -20.48 -8.90
N LYS A 65 22.44 -20.50 -7.90
CA LYS A 65 22.73 -19.83 -6.62
C LYS A 65 23.78 -20.54 -5.80
N LYS A 66 23.84 -21.87 -5.84
CA LYS A 66 24.79 -22.70 -5.07
C LYS A 66 26.12 -22.90 -5.77
N GLU A 67 26.10 -23.17 -7.07
CA GLU A 67 27.24 -23.64 -7.83
C GLU A 67 27.80 -22.58 -8.79
N GLY A 68 26.99 -21.56 -9.12
CA GLY A 68 27.36 -20.51 -10.07
C GLY A 68 27.37 -20.97 -11.53
N VAL A 69 26.99 -22.22 -11.81
CA VAL A 69 26.96 -22.79 -13.16
C VAL A 69 25.78 -23.74 -13.32
N TYR A 70 25.07 -23.68 -14.46
CA TYR A 70 24.02 -24.60 -14.85
C TYR A 70 24.21 -25.00 -16.32
N GLN A 71 24.37 -26.27 -16.60
CA GLN A 71 24.59 -26.81 -17.95
C GLN A 71 25.66 -26.02 -18.77
N GLY A 72 26.79 -25.72 -18.15
CA GLY A 72 27.90 -24.99 -18.77
C GLY A 72 27.73 -23.46 -18.88
N ILE A 73 26.60 -22.91 -18.47
CA ILE A 73 26.33 -21.47 -18.43
C ILE A 73 26.67 -20.96 -17.04
N SER A 74 27.64 -20.05 -16.94
CA SER A 74 28.06 -19.46 -15.66
C SER A 74 27.34 -18.15 -15.38
N TYR A 75 26.84 -17.95 -14.14
CA TYR A 75 26.25 -16.71 -13.68
C TYR A 75 26.35 -16.57 -12.16
N ASN A 76 26.74 -15.38 -11.71
CA ASN A 76 26.79 -15.06 -10.27
C ASN A 76 25.57 -14.26 -9.87
N HIS A 77 24.53 -14.95 -9.45
CA HIS A 77 23.31 -14.31 -8.94
C HIS A 77 23.52 -13.78 -7.52
N LYS A 78 23.58 -12.45 -7.36
CA LYS A 78 23.81 -11.78 -6.06
C LYS A 78 22.56 -11.71 -5.19
N GLY A 79 21.38 -11.59 -5.80
CA GLY A 79 20.09 -11.42 -5.11
C GLY A 79 19.65 -12.65 -4.30
N PRO A 80 18.62 -12.52 -3.47
CA PRO A 80 17.99 -13.65 -2.82
C PRO A 80 17.24 -14.53 -3.81
N ALA A 81 17.03 -15.81 -3.46
CA ALA A 81 16.12 -16.71 -4.13
C ALA A 81 15.40 -17.57 -3.08
N HIS A 82 14.09 -17.48 -3.03
CA HIS A 82 13.28 -18.29 -2.12
C HIS A 82 12.48 -19.28 -2.95
N LEU A 83 12.93 -20.52 -2.97
CA LEU A 83 12.46 -21.53 -3.91
C LEU A 83 11.15 -22.17 -3.45
N SER A 84 10.22 -22.34 -4.37
CA SER A 84 8.92 -23.00 -4.16
C SER A 84 8.96 -24.51 -4.49
N ALA A 85 10.14 -25.08 -4.71
CA ALA A 85 10.32 -26.51 -4.97
C ALA A 85 9.72 -27.39 -3.85
N GLY A 86 8.80 -28.26 -4.22
CA GLY A 86 7.96 -29.05 -3.33
C GLY A 86 6.53 -28.54 -3.16
N GLN A 87 6.20 -27.33 -3.68
CA GLN A 87 4.88 -26.71 -3.60
C GLN A 87 4.18 -26.62 -4.97
N GLU A 88 4.72 -27.24 -6.01
CA GLU A 88 4.26 -27.11 -7.39
C GLU A 88 2.82 -27.59 -7.60
N SER A 89 2.45 -28.69 -6.94
CA SER A 89 1.08 -29.25 -7.04
C SER A 89 0.03 -28.30 -6.45
N ALA A 90 0.37 -27.63 -5.35
CA ALA A 90 -0.49 -26.64 -4.73
C ALA A 90 -0.67 -25.40 -5.62
N ALA A 91 0.42 -24.88 -6.18
CA ALA A 91 0.38 -23.74 -7.08
C ALA A 91 -0.37 -24.04 -8.39
N VAL A 92 -0.07 -25.17 -9.04
CA VAL A 92 -0.73 -25.59 -10.28
C VAL A 92 -2.20 -25.96 -10.05
N GLY A 93 -2.50 -26.69 -8.98
CA GLY A 93 -3.88 -27.04 -8.62
C GLY A 93 -4.75 -25.81 -8.40
N GLN A 94 -4.25 -24.80 -7.70
CA GLN A 94 -4.92 -23.51 -7.54
C GLN A 94 -5.15 -22.84 -8.91
N ALA A 95 -4.11 -22.74 -9.72
CA ALA A 95 -4.14 -22.04 -11.01
C ALA A 95 -5.04 -22.71 -12.05
N MET A 96 -5.20 -24.04 -12.02
CA MET A 96 -6.05 -24.78 -12.96
C MET A 96 -7.46 -24.23 -13.09
N VAL A 97 -8.04 -23.72 -12.03
CA VAL A 97 -9.43 -23.25 -11.97
C VAL A 97 -9.58 -21.75 -11.99
N LEU A 98 -8.46 -21.01 -12.02
CA LEU A 98 -8.46 -19.56 -12.10
C LEU A 98 -8.51 -19.10 -13.55
N ASP A 99 -9.34 -18.09 -13.81
CA ASP A 99 -9.44 -17.44 -15.11
C ASP A 99 -8.43 -16.27 -15.23
N PRO A 100 -8.19 -15.71 -16.42
CA PRO A 100 -7.27 -14.58 -16.58
C PRO A 100 -7.59 -13.40 -15.67
N GLU A 101 -8.87 -13.12 -15.44
CA GLU A 101 -9.33 -12.02 -14.59
C GLU A 101 -9.15 -12.28 -13.08
N ASP A 102 -8.97 -13.53 -12.65
CA ASP A 102 -8.67 -13.84 -11.25
C ASP A 102 -7.27 -13.38 -10.92
N GLN A 103 -7.09 -12.80 -9.73
CA GLN A 103 -5.83 -12.23 -9.29
C GLN A 103 -5.25 -13.04 -8.13
N ILE A 104 -3.94 -13.28 -8.18
CA ILE A 104 -3.18 -13.83 -7.06
C ILE A 104 -2.14 -12.82 -6.58
N PHE A 105 -2.04 -12.64 -5.28
CA PHE A 105 -0.95 -11.94 -4.59
C PHE A 105 -0.13 -12.99 -3.83
N GLY A 106 1.17 -13.00 -4.01
CA GLY A 106 2.03 -14.02 -3.45
C GLY A 106 2.83 -13.58 -2.23
N SER A 107 3.59 -14.51 -1.67
CA SER A 107 4.60 -14.29 -0.65
C SER A 107 5.99 -14.09 -1.29
N HIS A 108 7.04 -14.01 -0.47
CA HIS A 108 8.43 -14.00 -0.96
C HIS A 108 8.84 -15.29 -1.71
N ARG A 109 8.06 -16.37 -1.58
CA ARG A 109 8.30 -17.72 -2.15
C ARG A 109 7.30 -18.06 -3.26
N SER A 110 7.07 -17.15 -4.20
CA SER A 110 5.93 -17.27 -5.11
C SER A 110 6.28 -17.49 -6.59
N HIS A 111 7.52 -17.86 -6.94
CA HIS A 111 7.85 -18.13 -8.35
C HIS A 111 6.92 -19.18 -8.96
N GLY A 112 6.68 -20.31 -8.25
CA GLY A 112 5.76 -21.34 -8.71
C GLY A 112 4.33 -20.86 -8.91
N GLU A 113 3.83 -20.02 -8.00
CA GLU A 113 2.47 -19.45 -8.07
C GLU A 113 2.34 -18.51 -9.29
N ILE A 114 3.32 -17.63 -9.49
CA ILE A 114 3.37 -16.68 -10.61
C ILE A 114 3.42 -17.41 -11.95
N LEU A 115 4.29 -18.42 -12.06
CA LEU A 115 4.39 -19.26 -13.25
C LEU A 115 3.11 -20.04 -13.49
N ALA A 116 2.58 -20.74 -12.48
CA ALA A 116 1.34 -21.51 -12.60
C ALA A 116 0.15 -20.64 -13.06
N LYS A 117 -0.03 -19.45 -12.45
CA LYS A 117 -1.11 -18.53 -12.83
C LYS A 117 -0.95 -18.02 -14.25
N SER A 118 0.28 -17.67 -14.64
CA SER A 118 0.59 -17.18 -15.99
C SER A 118 0.39 -18.27 -17.05
N LEU A 119 0.85 -19.49 -16.78
CA LEU A 119 0.64 -20.65 -17.66
C LEU A 119 -0.84 -20.98 -17.82
N SER A 120 -1.62 -20.96 -16.72
CA SER A 120 -3.06 -21.17 -16.77
C SER A 120 -3.76 -20.09 -17.61
N ALA A 121 -3.35 -18.83 -17.51
CA ALA A 121 -3.90 -17.75 -18.33
C ALA A 121 -3.61 -17.96 -19.83
N ILE A 122 -2.38 -18.31 -20.18
CA ILE A 122 -1.97 -18.61 -21.57
C ILE A 122 -2.89 -19.64 -22.20
N HIS A 123 -3.24 -20.71 -21.47
CA HIS A 123 -4.06 -21.78 -22.03
C HIS A 123 -5.53 -21.39 -22.23
N LYS A 124 -6.00 -20.39 -21.53
CA LYS A 124 -7.41 -19.94 -21.57
C LYS A 124 -7.65 -18.74 -22.48
N MET A 125 -6.60 -18.00 -22.82
CA MET A 125 -6.70 -16.81 -23.66
C MET A 125 -6.56 -17.17 -25.14
N GLU A 126 -7.16 -16.34 -25.99
CA GLU A 126 -7.04 -16.45 -27.44
C GLU A 126 -5.66 -15.95 -27.92
N ASP A 127 -5.16 -16.54 -29.00
CA ASP A 127 -3.82 -16.23 -29.54
C ASP A 127 -3.65 -14.75 -29.87
N ALA A 128 -4.67 -14.10 -30.42
CA ALA A 128 -4.64 -12.68 -30.77
C ALA A 128 -4.53 -11.79 -29.52
N GLU A 129 -5.19 -12.15 -28.41
CA GLU A 129 -5.12 -11.44 -27.16
C GLU A 129 -3.73 -11.59 -26.50
N LEU A 130 -3.19 -12.82 -26.50
CA LEU A 130 -1.83 -13.10 -26.02
C LEU A 130 -0.79 -12.25 -26.76
N LEU A 131 -0.84 -12.22 -28.09
CA LEU A 131 0.08 -11.42 -28.90
C LEU A 131 -0.04 -9.93 -28.58
N SER A 132 -1.28 -9.42 -28.51
CA SER A 132 -1.54 -8.02 -28.19
C SER A 132 -0.92 -7.61 -26.83
N ILE A 133 -1.10 -8.46 -25.81
CA ILE A 133 -0.54 -8.22 -24.48
C ILE A 133 0.99 -8.24 -24.53
N MET A 134 1.60 -9.27 -25.11
CA MET A 134 3.06 -9.42 -25.15
C MET A 134 3.72 -8.27 -25.92
N GLN A 135 3.12 -7.83 -27.02
CA GLN A 135 3.63 -6.75 -27.87
C GLN A 135 3.51 -5.37 -27.24
N SER A 136 2.46 -5.12 -26.44
CA SER A 136 2.18 -3.81 -25.85
C SER A 136 2.76 -3.64 -24.44
N PHE A 137 3.01 -4.72 -23.72
CA PHE A 137 3.50 -4.63 -22.34
C PHE A 137 4.91 -4.05 -22.30
N MET A 138 5.10 -2.95 -21.58
CA MET A 138 6.36 -2.21 -21.45
C MET A 138 7.05 -2.00 -22.81
N ASP A 139 6.30 -1.48 -23.78
CA ASP A 139 6.77 -1.18 -25.15
C ASP A 139 7.33 -2.41 -25.89
N GLY A 140 6.91 -3.61 -25.44
CA GLY A 140 7.33 -4.88 -26.04
C GLY A 140 8.79 -5.27 -25.78
N GLU A 141 9.46 -4.69 -24.80
CA GLU A 141 10.88 -4.96 -24.53
C GLU A 141 11.17 -6.46 -24.28
N THR A 142 10.36 -7.11 -23.45
CA THR A 142 10.46 -8.56 -23.22
C THR A 142 10.11 -9.35 -24.50
N PHE A 143 9.05 -8.95 -25.21
CA PHE A 143 8.56 -9.63 -26.41
C PHE A 143 9.59 -9.63 -27.55
N LYS A 144 10.25 -8.51 -27.83
CA LYS A 144 11.27 -8.37 -28.88
C LYS A 144 12.42 -9.38 -28.71
N VAL A 145 12.84 -9.64 -27.48
CA VAL A 145 13.87 -10.64 -27.18
C VAL A 145 13.33 -12.04 -27.45
N VAL A 146 12.13 -12.33 -26.97
CA VAL A 146 11.54 -13.68 -27.05
C VAL A 146 11.22 -14.04 -28.50
N GLU A 147 10.55 -13.15 -29.23
CA GLU A 147 10.19 -13.39 -30.64
C GLU A 147 11.43 -13.70 -31.51
N LYS A 148 12.54 -13.01 -31.25
CA LYS A 148 13.77 -13.14 -32.05
C LYS A 148 14.62 -14.36 -31.69
N HIS A 149 14.65 -14.77 -30.43
CA HIS A 149 15.65 -15.73 -29.92
C HIS A 149 15.06 -17.08 -29.47
N PHE A 150 13.74 -17.19 -29.37
CA PHE A 150 13.10 -18.45 -28.97
C PHE A 150 12.22 -18.97 -30.11
N PRO A 151 12.58 -20.12 -30.72
CA PRO A 151 11.71 -20.75 -31.71
C PRO A 151 10.43 -21.25 -31.04
N ALA A 152 9.29 -20.98 -31.65
CA ALA A 152 7.98 -21.44 -31.18
C ALA A 152 7.11 -21.87 -32.35
N GLU A 153 6.39 -22.97 -32.20
CA GLU A 153 5.48 -23.52 -33.22
C GLU A 153 4.07 -22.94 -33.12
N SER A 154 3.77 -22.25 -31.98
CA SER A 154 2.46 -21.63 -31.69
C SER A 154 2.61 -20.38 -30.86
N VAL A 155 1.58 -19.53 -30.87
CA VAL A 155 1.51 -18.33 -30.01
C VAL A 155 1.55 -18.71 -28.53
N LYS A 156 0.93 -19.81 -28.15
CA LYS A 156 0.95 -20.28 -26.75
C LYS A 156 2.35 -20.74 -26.31
N GLU A 157 3.09 -21.38 -27.18
CA GLU A 157 4.48 -21.75 -26.89
C GLU A 157 5.37 -20.49 -26.79
N LEU A 158 5.17 -19.50 -27.68
CA LEU A 158 5.84 -18.20 -27.59
C LEU A 158 5.51 -17.49 -26.28
N ALA A 159 4.26 -17.51 -25.85
CA ALA A 159 3.83 -16.94 -24.57
C ALA A 159 4.44 -17.68 -23.35
N GLU A 160 4.63 -19.00 -23.45
CA GLU A 160 5.33 -19.77 -22.42
C GLU A 160 6.80 -19.32 -22.31
N HIS A 161 7.50 -19.15 -23.43
CA HIS A 161 8.85 -18.59 -23.44
C HIS A 161 8.89 -17.16 -22.89
N PHE A 162 7.89 -16.34 -23.24
CA PHE A 162 7.75 -14.97 -22.74
C PHE A 162 7.65 -14.94 -21.20
N VAL A 163 6.83 -15.83 -20.62
CA VAL A 163 6.66 -15.90 -19.17
C VAL A 163 7.92 -16.38 -18.47
N LEU A 164 8.58 -17.42 -18.99
CA LEU A 164 9.81 -17.95 -18.40
C LEU A 164 10.96 -16.96 -18.48
N TYR A 165 11.16 -16.37 -19.65
CA TYR A 165 12.21 -15.38 -19.85
C TYR A 165 11.95 -14.10 -19.04
N GLY A 166 10.75 -13.56 -19.11
CA GLY A 166 10.39 -12.33 -18.38
C GLY A 166 10.53 -12.48 -16.87
N ALA A 167 10.11 -13.63 -16.31
CA ALA A 167 10.28 -13.93 -14.90
C ALA A 167 11.76 -14.07 -14.50
N LEU A 168 12.57 -14.81 -15.28
CA LEU A 168 13.98 -14.97 -14.98
C LEU A 168 14.76 -13.64 -15.15
N ALA A 169 14.45 -12.88 -16.19
CA ALA A 169 15.01 -11.55 -16.43
C ALA A 169 14.70 -10.60 -15.26
N GLU A 170 13.48 -10.66 -14.70
CA GLU A 170 13.11 -9.89 -13.50
C GLU A 170 13.94 -10.32 -12.29
N ILE A 171 14.05 -11.63 -12.03
CA ILE A 171 14.82 -12.17 -10.90
C ILE A 171 16.29 -11.75 -11.00
N TYR A 172 16.85 -11.65 -12.22
CA TYR A 172 18.24 -11.29 -12.48
C TYR A 172 18.46 -9.80 -12.73
N ALA A 173 17.49 -8.97 -12.38
CA ALA A 173 17.54 -7.50 -12.47
C ALA A 173 17.84 -7.00 -13.89
N LYS A 174 17.22 -7.60 -14.91
CA LYS A 174 17.36 -7.19 -16.31
C LYS A 174 16.24 -6.24 -16.74
N LYS A 175 16.60 -5.25 -17.58
CA LYS A 175 15.63 -4.28 -18.14
C LYS A 175 14.46 -4.95 -18.87
N THR A 176 14.71 -6.11 -19.45
CA THR A 176 13.73 -6.91 -20.19
C THR A 176 12.85 -7.79 -19.31
N GLY A 177 12.99 -7.73 -17.97
CA GLY A 177 12.10 -8.36 -17.00
C GLY A 177 10.74 -7.66 -16.92
N PHE A 178 9.76 -8.31 -16.28
CA PHE A 178 8.39 -7.81 -16.18
C PHE A 178 8.24 -6.46 -15.47
N ASN A 179 9.17 -6.11 -14.60
CA ASN A 179 9.22 -4.86 -13.87
C ASN A 179 10.58 -4.16 -14.11
N ALA A 180 11.13 -4.31 -15.29
CA ALA A 180 12.46 -3.81 -15.69
C ALA A 180 13.58 -4.24 -14.71
N GLY A 181 13.44 -5.37 -14.04
CA GLY A 181 14.40 -5.89 -13.07
C GLY A 181 14.40 -5.18 -11.70
N LEU A 182 13.48 -4.25 -11.45
CA LEU A 182 13.42 -3.47 -10.20
C LEU A 182 12.74 -4.21 -9.05
N GLY A 183 11.93 -5.23 -9.34
CA GLY A 183 11.29 -6.08 -8.34
C GLY A 183 12.20 -7.19 -7.83
N GLY A 184 13.01 -7.79 -8.69
CA GLY A 184 13.83 -8.94 -8.37
C GLY A 184 13.01 -10.17 -7.97
N SER A 185 13.63 -11.13 -7.28
CA SER A 185 13.03 -12.44 -6.97
C SER A 185 11.77 -12.35 -6.10
N MET A 186 11.74 -11.44 -5.12
CA MET A 186 10.66 -11.37 -4.14
C MET A 186 9.50 -10.43 -4.52
N HIS A 187 9.59 -9.79 -5.69
CA HIS A 187 8.57 -8.85 -6.18
C HIS A 187 8.31 -9.03 -7.69
N THR A 188 8.48 -10.26 -8.16
CA THR A 188 8.20 -10.65 -9.56
C THR A 188 6.70 -10.84 -9.75
N PHE A 189 6.13 -10.30 -10.83
CA PHE A 189 4.72 -10.50 -11.19
C PHE A 189 4.45 -10.08 -12.63
N PHE A 190 3.31 -10.54 -13.17
CA PHE A 190 2.83 -10.16 -14.50
C PHE A 190 1.33 -9.86 -14.46
N LYS A 191 1.00 -8.60 -14.21
CA LYS A 191 -0.39 -8.12 -14.00
C LYS A 191 -1.36 -8.54 -15.12
N PRO A 192 -1.02 -8.49 -16.43
CA PRO A 192 -1.96 -8.84 -17.49
C PRO A 192 -2.52 -10.27 -17.40
N PHE A 193 -1.79 -11.21 -16.82
CA PHE A 193 -2.24 -12.59 -16.63
C PHE A 193 -2.81 -12.86 -15.22
N GLY A 194 -3.10 -11.80 -14.46
CA GLY A 194 -3.66 -11.91 -13.11
C GLY A 194 -2.64 -12.30 -12.03
N SER A 195 -1.36 -12.40 -12.37
CA SER A 195 -0.30 -12.53 -11.39
C SER A 195 0.03 -11.13 -10.86
N MET A 196 -0.42 -10.83 -9.64
CA MET A 196 -0.19 -9.58 -8.93
C MET A 196 1.07 -9.68 -8.05
N PRO A 197 1.54 -8.59 -7.45
CA PRO A 197 2.79 -8.61 -6.69
C PRO A 197 2.90 -9.72 -5.66
N ASN A 198 4.02 -10.42 -5.66
CA ASN A 198 4.49 -11.16 -4.50
C ASN A 198 5.19 -10.20 -3.53
N ASN A 199 5.22 -10.53 -2.25
CA ASN A 199 5.59 -9.58 -1.21
C ASN A 199 6.63 -10.16 -0.25
N ALA A 200 7.75 -9.46 -0.10
CA ALA A 200 8.82 -9.83 0.82
C ALA A 200 8.42 -9.64 2.28
N ILE A 201 7.50 -8.69 2.56
CA ILE A 201 6.99 -8.49 3.91
C ILE A 201 5.99 -9.59 4.22
N VAL A 202 6.35 -10.44 5.18
CA VAL A 202 5.61 -11.63 5.56
C VAL A 202 4.19 -11.26 6.00
N GLY A 203 3.16 -11.82 5.35
CA GLY A 203 1.75 -11.52 5.62
C GLY A 203 1.22 -10.22 5.00
N GLY A 204 2.08 -9.37 4.42
CA GLY A 204 1.68 -8.06 3.85
C GLY A 204 0.76 -8.16 2.63
N SER A 205 0.75 -9.28 1.91
CA SER A 205 -0.17 -9.49 0.79
C SER A 205 -1.65 -9.58 1.21
N CYS A 206 -1.95 -9.89 2.47
CA CYS A 206 -3.33 -10.12 2.92
C CYS A 206 -4.16 -8.83 2.81
N THR A 207 -3.75 -7.75 3.44
CA THR A 207 -4.47 -6.46 3.44
C THR A 207 -4.57 -5.87 2.03
N ILE A 208 -3.49 -5.98 1.24
CA ILE A 208 -3.45 -5.50 -0.15
C ILE A 208 -4.46 -6.27 -1.02
N ALA A 209 -4.49 -7.59 -0.92
CA ALA A 209 -5.42 -8.41 -1.70
C ALA A 209 -6.88 -8.15 -1.33
N VAL A 210 -7.19 -7.85 -0.06
CA VAL A 210 -8.53 -7.40 0.36
C VAL A 210 -8.91 -6.11 -0.37
N GLY A 211 -7.98 -5.15 -0.51
CA GLY A 211 -8.21 -3.91 -1.26
C GLY A 211 -8.50 -4.16 -2.74
N ALA A 212 -7.77 -5.07 -3.38
CA ALA A 212 -8.02 -5.46 -4.76
C ALA A 212 -9.39 -6.17 -4.92
N ALA A 213 -9.80 -6.98 -3.93
CA ALA A 213 -11.12 -7.60 -3.91
C ALA A 213 -12.25 -6.57 -3.71
N LEU A 214 -12.03 -5.56 -2.87
CA LEU A 214 -12.94 -4.40 -2.73
C LEU A 214 -13.08 -3.66 -4.06
N TYR A 215 -11.96 -3.41 -4.77
CA TYR A 215 -12.01 -2.79 -6.10
C TYR A 215 -12.90 -3.59 -7.06
N LYS A 216 -12.71 -4.93 -7.13
CA LYS A 216 -13.53 -5.78 -7.99
C LYS A 216 -15.01 -5.69 -7.62
N LYS A 217 -15.32 -5.79 -6.33
CA LYS A 217 -16.70 -5.70 -5.84
C LYS A 217 -17.33 -4.35 -6.17
N ILE A 218 -16.71 -3.26 -5.76
CA ILE A 218 -17.26 -1.91 -5.90
C ILE A 218 -17.45 -1.53 -7.36
N ASN A 219 -16.44 -1.83 -8.20
CA ASN A 219 -16.46 -1.48 -9.62
C ASN A 219 -17.00 -2.62 -10.52
N ARG A 220 -17.63 -3.64 -9.92
CA ARG A 220 -18.25 -4.78 -10.63
C ARG A 220 -17.34 -5.46 -11.64
N LYS A 221 -16.06 -5.59 -11.31
CA LYS A 221 -15.08 -6.28 -12.15
C LYS A 221 -15.16 -7.79 -11.91
N LYS A 222 -14.94 -8.58 -12.96
CA LYS A 222 -14.97 -10.05 -12.91
C LYS A 222 -13.83 -10.64 -12.10
N GLY A 223 -14.02 -11.87 -11.66
CA GLY A 223 -12.99 -12.69 -11.03
C GLY A 223 -12.87 -12.49 -9.52
N ILE A 224 -12.06 -13.34 -8.91
CA ILE A 224 -11.75 -13.36 -7.48
C ILE A 224 -10.34 -12.85 -7.23
N VAL A 225 -10.01 -12.61 -5.96
CA VAL A 225 -8.65 -12.25 -5.51
C VAL A 225 -8.20 -13.23 -4.44
N ILE A 226 -7.01 -13.76 -4.60
CA ILE A 226 -6.38 -14.68 -3.65
C ILE A 226 -5.11 -14.02 -3.10
N ALA A 227 -4.94 -14.03 -1.79
CA ALA A 227 -3.65 -13.79 -1.15
C ALA A 227 -3.04 -15.13 -0.76
N ASN A 228 -1.89 -15.46 -1.33
CA ASN A 228 -1.11 -16.62 -0.93
C ASN A 228 -0.06 -16.19 0.11
N ILE A 229 -0.12 -16.78 1.30
CA ILE A 229 0.82 -16.51 2.40
C ILE A 229 1.41 -17.81 2.94
N GLY A 230 2.55 -17.74 3.61
CA GLY A 230 3.09 -18.88 4.35
C GLY A 230 2.50 -19.00 5.76
N ASP A 231 2.52 -20.19 6.32
CA ASP A 231 2.06 -20.51 7.68
C ASP A 231 2.74 -19.65 8.77
N GLY A 232 4.04 -19.35 8.63
CA GLY A 232 4.77 -18.47 9.53
C GLY A 232 4.24 -17.03 9.60
N SER A 233 3.39 -16.61 8.65
CA SER A 233 2.80 -15.27 8.62
C SER A 233 1.45 -15.14 9.33
N LEU A 234 0.83 -16.26 9.72
CA LEU A 234 -0.53 -16.26 10.27
C LEU A 234 -0.70 -15.51 11.59
N ALA A 235 0.37 -15.35 12.36
CA ALA A 235 0.33 -14.59 13.62
C ALA A 235 0.49 -13.07 13.44
N ARG A 236 0.66 -12.57 12.19
CA ARG A 236 0.76 -11.14 11.92
C ARG A 236 -0.57 -10.43 12.13
N GLY A 237 -0.56 -9.27 12.85
CA GLY A 237 -1.74 -8.41 13.01
C GLY A 237 -2.47 -8.11 11.71
N PRO A 238 -1.78 -7.63 10.65
CA PRO A 238 -2.39 -7.34 9.34
C PRO A 238 -3.18 -8.51 8.72
N VAL A 239 -2.81 -9.76 9.02
CA VAL A 239 -3.56 -10.93 8.53
C VAL A 239 -4.94 -11.01 9.20
N TYR A 240 -5.01 -10.83 10.52
CA TYR A 240 -6.29 -10.81 11.25
C TYR A 240 -7.14 -9.60 10.85
N GLU A 241 -6.53 -8.42 10.76
CA GLU A 241 -7.21 -7.21 10.34
C GLU A 241 -7.80 -7.35 8.92
N GLY A 242 -7.05 -7.93 7.99
CA GLY A 242 -7.52 -8.21 6.63
C GLY A 242 -8.68 -9.19 6.58
N LEU A 243 -8.63 -10.26 7.39
CA LEU A 243 -9.74 -11.21 7.50
C LEU A 243 -11.01 -10.54 8.07
N VAL A 244 -10.88 -9.71 9.09
CA VAL A 244 -12.00 -8.95 9.68
C VAL A 244 -12.56 -7.96 8.65
N LEU A 245 -11.72 -7.17 8.01
CA LEU A 245 -12.15 -6.19 6.99
C LEU A 245 -12.87 -6.88 5.82
N SER A 246 -12.38 -8.04 5.36
CA SER A 246 -13.00 -8.78 4.23
C SER A 246 -14.36 -9.39 4.56
N SER A 247 -14.69 -9.55 5.84
CA SER A 247 -15.88 -10.24 6.33
C SER A 247 -16.88 -9.33 7.07
N MET A 248 -16.80 -8.00 6.89
CA MET A 248 -17.73 -7.07 7.53
C MET A 248 -19.18 -7.30 7.07
N ASP A 249 -20.09 -7.42 8.01
CA ASP A 249 -21.52 -7.67 7.71
C ASP A 249 -22.19 -6.55 6.93
N GLN A 250 -21.67 -5.30 6.99
CA GLN A 250 -22.22 -4.18 6.23
C GLN A 250 -22.23 -4.43 4.72
N TYR A 251 -21.33 -5.24 4.18
CA TYR A 251 -21.34 -5.62 2.77
C TYR A 251 -22.63 -6.31 2.33
N LYS A 252 -23.30 -6.97 3.25
CA LYS A 252 -24.54 -7.69 3.04
C LYS A 252 -25.77 -6.93 3.53
N THR A 253 -25.61 -6.18 4.62
CA THR A 253 -26.73 -5.55 5.32
C THR A 253 -26.96 -4.08 4.92
N LEU A 254 -25.92 -3.36 4.47
CA LEU A 254 -26.00 -1.93 4.15
C LEU A 254 -25.77 -1.61 2.66
N TRP A 255 -25.04 -2.47 1.91
CA TRP A 255 -24.73 -2.22 0.50
C TRP A 255 -25.85 -2.76 -0.41
N GLU A 256 -27.01 -2.13 -0.36
CA GLU A 256 -28.22 -2.59 -1.07
C GLU A 256 -28.04 -2.65 -2.58
N GLU A 257 -27.25 -1.73 -3.16
CA GLU A 257 -26.97 -1.65 -4.59
C GLU A 257 -26.02 -2.73 -5.09
N ASN A 258 -25.26 -3.37 -4.19
CA ASN A 258 -24.30 -4.43 -4.50
C ASN A 258 -24.06 -5.32 -3.28
N PRO A 259 -25.06 -6.08 -2.81
CA PRO A 259 -24.96 -6.90 -1.60
C PRO A 259 -23.99 -8.06 -1.78
N GLY A 260 -23.42 -8.55 -0.68
CA GLY A 260 -22.47 -9.66 -0.61
C GLY A 260 -21.04 -9.19 -0.32
N TYR A 261 -20.20 -10.14 0.07
CA TYR A 261 -18.83 -9.87 0.49
C TYR A 261 -17.88 -9.64 -0.71
N PRO A 262 -16.73 -8.98 -0.51
CA PRO A 262 -15.67 -8.95 -1.51
C PRO A 262 -15.22 -10.36 -1.91
N PRO A 263 -14.89 -10.62 -3.18
CA PRO A 263 -14.50 -11.95 -3.65
C PRO A 263 -13.05 -12.27 -3.25
N PHE A 264 -12.80 -12.41 -1.95
CA PHE A 264 -11.48 -12.58 -1.36
C PHE A 264 -11.27 -13.99 -0.79
N MET A 265 -10.12 -14.58 -1.06
CA MET A 265 -9.65 -15.81 -0.43
C MET A 265 -8.24 -15.61 0.12
N LEU A 266 -8.04 -15.92 1.39
CA LEU A 266 -6.72 -16.11 1.96
C LEU A 266 -6.35 -17.59 1.82
N ASN A 267 -5.25 -17.89 1.13
CA ASN A 267 -4.69 -19.22 1.03
C ASN A 267 -3.36 -19.29 1.78
N CYS A 268 -3.26 -20.20 2.72
CA CYS A 268 -2.04 -20.48 3.45
C CYS A 268 -1.31 -21.66 2.81
N PHE A 269 -0.16 -21.44 2.19
CA PHE A 269 0.76 -22.53 1.85
C PHE A 269 1.46 -22.98 3.13
N ASP A 270 0.85 -23.95 3.80
CA ASP A 270 1.32 -24.52 5.06
C ASP A 270 2.41 -25.55 4.76
N ASN A 271 3.67 -25.12 4.79
CA ASN A 271 4.84 -25.98 4.60
C ASN A 271 5.52 -26.38 5.91
N LEU A 272 4.86 -26.15 7.04
CA LEU A 272 5.25 -26.51 8.39
C LEU A 272 6.44 -25.72 8.98
N TYR A 273 7.00 -24.79 8.22
CA TYR A 273 8.19 -24.03 8.64
C TYR A 273 8.08 -22.54 8.33
N ALA A 274 8.34 -21.72 9.32
CA ALA A 274 8.64 -20.31 9.15
C ALA A 274 10.05 -20.14 8.53
N MET A 275 10.94 -19.31 9.06
CA MET A 275 12.32 -19.27 8.57
C MET A 275 13.06 -20.54 8.98
N GLY A 276 13.20 -20.82 10.26
CA GLY A 276 13.85 -22.00 10.82
C GLY A 276 13.04 -22.73 11.89
N GLY A 277 11.97 -22.14 12.42
CA GLY A 277 11.10 -22.76 13.43
C GLY A 277 9.80 -23.28 12.82
N GLN A 278 9.16 -24.21 13.51
CA GLN A 278 7.84 -24.73 13.16
C GLN A 278 6.74 -23.81 13.70
N PRO A 279 5.88 -23.19 12.85
CA PRO A 279 4.74 -22.45 13.36
C PRO A 279 3.80 -23.33 14.17
N ILE A 280 3.32 -24.43 13.59
CA ILE A 280 2.33 -25.31 14.19
C ILE A 280 3.03 -26.27 15.17
N GLY A 281 2.58 -26.24 16.43
CA GLY A 281 3.12 -27.09 17.48
C GLY A 281 4.32 -26.53 18.24
N GLU A 282 4.92 -25.43 17.76
CA GLU A 282 6.03 -24.75 18.44
C GLU A 282 5.67 -23.29 18.76
N THR A 283 5.53 -22.46 17.73
CA THR A 283 5.28 -21.01 17.91
C THR A 283 3.80 -20.63 17.87
N MET A 284 2.92 -21.52 17.43
CA MET A 284 1.47 -21.31 17.35
C MET A 284 0.70 -22.53 17.91
N GLY A 285 -0.34 -22.26 18.71
CA GLY A 285 -1.06 -23.27 19.48
C GLY A 285 -2.19 -24.01 18.73
N TYR A 286 -2.24 -24.00 17.39
CA TYR A 286 -3.24 -24.70 16.58
C TYR A 286 -2.57 -25.80 15.72
N GLN A 287 -3.28 -26.91 15.53
CA GLN A 287 -2.77 -28.03 14.73
C GLN A 287 -3.07 -27.89 13.24
N VAL A 288 -4.14 -27.16 12.89
CA VAL A 288 -4.64 -26.95 11.53
C VAL A 288 -4.78 -25.46 11.34
N ALA A 289 -4.07 -24.90 10.37
CA ALA A 289 -4.03 -23.47 10.10
C ALA A 289 -5.41 -22.87 9.78
N ALA A 290 -6.31 -23.65 9.16
CA ALA A 290 -7.69 -23.26 8.87
C ALA A 290 -8.48 -22.81 10.12
N ARG A 291 -8.09 -23.20 11.34
CA ARG A 291 -8.73 -22.75 12.60
C ARG A 291 -8.58 -21.26 12.85
N VAL A 292 -7.55 -20.61 12.29
CA VAL A 292 -7.29 -19.17 12.50
C VAL A 292 -8.47 -18.31 12.07
N ALA A 293 -9.10 -18.65 10.95
CA ALA A 293 -10.18 -17.86 10.37
C ALA A 293 -11.59 -18.31 10.81
N ALA A 294 -11.73 -19.53 11.32
CA ALA A 294 -13.04 -20.15 11.58
C ALA A 294 -13.95 -19.40 12.57
N GLY A 295 -13.37 -18.59 13.46
CA GLY A 295 -14.11 -17.82 14.45
C GLY A 295 -14.34 -16.35 14.09
N ILE A 296 -13.92 -15.88 12.91
CA ILE A 296 -13.97 -14.45 12.56
C ILE A 296 -15.40 -14.05 12.15
N ASN A 297 -16.05 -14.83 11.30
CA ASN A 297 -17.44 -14.63 10.93
C ASN A 297 -18.10 -16.00 10.68
N GLU A 298 -19.03 -16.39 11.54
CA GLU A 298 -19.65 -17.71 11.51
C GLU A 298 -20.54 -17.95 10.28
N HIS A 299 -21.02 -16.86 9.65
CA HIS A 299 -21.97 -16.94 8.54
C HIS A 299 -21.32 -16.83 7.16
N SER A 300 -20.07 -16.34 7.09
CA SER A 300 -19.44 -16.00 5.81
C SER A 300 -18.02 -16.52 5.61
N MET A 301 -17.31 -16.85 6.68
CA MET A 301 -15.92 -17.32 6.55
C MET A 301 -15.87 -18.83 6.27
N HIS A 302 -15.54 -19.19 5.03
CA HIS A 302 -15.51 -20.58 4.58
C HIS A 302 -14.11 -21.18 4.69
N THR A 303 -13.83 -21.88 5.77
CA THR A 303 -12.52 -22.46 6.07
C THR A 303 -12.41 -23.93 5.67
N GLU A 304 -11.25 -24.37 5.20
CA GLU A 304 -10.96 -25.75 4.83
C GLU A 304 -9.45 -26.00 4.82
N ARG A 305 -9.03 -27.23 5.16
CA ARG A 305 -7.68 -27.74 4.89
C ARG A 305 -7.71 -28.74 3.75
N VAL A 306 -6.78 -28.60 2.80
CA VAL A 306 -6.64 -29.47 1.61
C VAL A 306 -5.24 -30.04 1.53
N ASP A 307 -5.17 -31.29 1.03
CA ASP A 307 -3.92 -31.95 0.67
C ASP A 307 -3.30 -31.28 -0.56
N GLY A 308 -2.28 -30.45 -0.34
CA GLY A 308 -1.55 -29.75 -1.38
C GLY A 308 -0.56 -30.60 -2.17
N PHE A 309 -0.34 -31.88 -1.79
CA PHE A 309 0.43 -32.84 -2.59
C PHE A 309 -0.39 -33.41 -3.77
N ASN A 310 -1.71 -33.19 -3.77
CA ASN A 310 -2.57 -33.59 -4.88
C ASN A 310 -3.13 -32.36 -5.62
N PRO A 311 -2.70 -32.09 -6.88
CA PRO A 311 -3.16 -30.90 -7.60
C PRO A 311 -4.67 -30.88 -7.86
N LEU A 312 -5.30 -32.05 -7.99
CA LEU A 312 -6.75 -32.16 -8.23
C LEU A 312 -7.56 -31.87 -6.97
N ALA A 313 -7.02 -32.21 -5.78
CA ALA A 313 -7.61 -31.84 -4.50
C ALA A 313 -7.62 -30.31 -4.31
N VAL A 314 -6.50 -29.66 -4.62
CA VAL A 314 -6.38 -28.20 -4.56
C VAL A 314 -7.30 -27.52 -5.57
N ALA A 315 -7.36 -28.06 -6.80
CA ALA A 315 -8.26 -27.56 -7.84
C ALA A 315 -9.74 -27.65 -7.41
N ASP A 316 -10.18 -28.77 -6.84
CA ASP A 316 -11.55 -28.94 -6.34
C ASP A 316 -11.87 -27.94 -5.22
N ALA A 317 -11.01 -27.83 -4.21
CA ALA A 317 -11.19 -26.91 -3.10
C ALA A 317 -11.25 -25.44 -3.59
N THR A 318 -10.31 -25.04 -4.44
CA THR A 318 -10.26 -23.70 -5.01
C THR A 318 -11.51 -23.40 -5.86
N ALA A 319 -11.97 -24.35 -6.68
CA ALA A 319 -13.17 -24.18 -7.49
C ALA A 319 -14.43 -24.00 -6.64
N ARG A 320 -14.58 -24.79 -5.57
CA ARG A 320 -15.72 -24.66 -4.64
C ARG A 320 -15.70 -23.30 -3.94
N LYS A 321 -14.53 -22.85 -3.45
CA LYS A 321 -14.39 -21.52 -2.81
C LYS A 321 -14.65 -20.43 -3.84
N LYS A 322 -14.06 -20.49 -5.03
CA LYS A 322 -14.33 -19.52 -6.12
C LYS A 322 -15.83 -19.37 -6.42
N ALA A 323 -16.56 -20.49 -6.49
CA ALA A 323 -18.01 -20.46 -6.74
C ALA A 323 -18.78 -19.71 -5.65
N LEU A 324 -18.40 -19.86 -4.37
CA LEU A 324 -18.99 -19.11 -3.25
C LEU A 324 -18.63 -17.60 -3.33
N LEU A 325 -17.37 -17.29 -3.60
CA LEU A 325 -16.90 -15.92 -3.70
C LEU A 325 -17.58 -15.13 -4.82
N LEU A 326 -17.76 -15.75 -5.99
CA LEU A 326 -18.46 -15.13 -7.13
C LEU A 326 -19.95 -14.87 -6.87
N LYS A 327 -20.56 -15.57 -5.91
CA LYS A 327 -21.92 -15.30 -5.45
C LYS A 327 -21.97 -14.24 -4.34
N GLY A 328 -20.84 -13.77 -3.85
CA GLY A 328 -20.76 -12.86 -2.71
C GLY A 328 -21.16 -13.52 -1.38
N GLU A 329 -21.02 -14.84 -1.26
CA GLU A 329 -21.40 -15.60 -0.06
C GLU A 329 -20.35 -15.51 1.08
N GLY A 330 -19.22 -14.85 0.84
CA GLY A 330 -18.29 -14.48 1.89
C GLY A 330 -16.85 -14.74 1.52
N PRO A 331 -15.90 -14.28 2.33
CA PRO A 331 -14.50 -14.63 2.13
C PRO A 331 -14.24 -16.11 2.46
N ALA A 332 -13.13 -16.62 1.98
CA ALA A 332 -12.69 -17.98 2.25
C ALA A 332 -11.27 -18.02 2.81
N PHE A 333 -11.01 -19.03 3.61
CA PHE A 333 -9.66 -19.38 4.06
C PHE A 333 -9.35 -20.82 3.64
N LEU A 334 -8.29 -21.01 2.87
CA LEU A 334 -7.81 -22.31 2.48
C LEU A 334 -6.44 -22.59 3.12
N ASP A 335 -6.32 -23.68 3.86
CA ASP A 335 -5.10 -24.20 4.44
C ASP A 335 -4.57 -25.30 3.50
N THR A 336 -3.60 -24.96 2.66
CA THR A 336 -3.04 -25.88 1.66
C THR A 336 -1.75 -26.49 2.20
N LEU A 337 -1.85 -27.74 2.68
CA LEU A 337 -0.73 -28.48 3.25
C LEU A 337 0.29 -28.81 2.17
N THR A 338 1.52 -28.33 2.33
CA THR A 338 2.62 -28.56 1.38
C THR A 338 3.93 -28.87 2.11
N TYR A 339 5.02 -28.93 1.36
CA TYR A 339 6.37 -29.00 1.92
C TYR A 339 7.38 -28.28 1.02
N ARG A 340 8.40 -27.65 1.58
CA ARG A 340 9.53 -27.09 0.82
C ARG A 340 10.75 -28.00 0.90
N TYR A 341 11.31 -28.43 -0.24
CA TYR A 341 12.49 -29.30 -0.27
C TYR A 341 13.79 -28.57 0.03
N SER A 342 13.94 -27.34 -0.42
CA SER A 342 15.02 -26.45 -0.04
C SER A 342 14.75 -25.85 1.34
N GLY A 343 15.80 -25.33 2.01
CA GLY A 343 15.63 -24.55 3.23
C GLY A 343 14.82 -23.27 3.05
N HIS A 344 14.95 -22.34 3.98
CA HIS A 344 14.33 -21.03 3.83
C HIS A 344 14.84 -20.33 2.55
N SER A 345 16.15 -20.45 2.28
CA SER A 345 16.82 -20.02 1.05
C SER A 345 17.84 -21.08 0.61
N PRO A 346 18.43 -20.98 -0.60
CA PRO A 346 19.47 -21.90 -1.07
C PRO A 346 20.70 -21.99 -0.17
N SER A 347 21.01 -20.93 0.57
CA SER A 347 22.14 -20.87 1.52
C SER A 347 21.81 -21.38 2.91
N ASP A 348 20.57 -21.80 3.16
CA ASP A 348 20.12 -22.30 4.46
C ASP A 348 20.65 -23.73 4.71
N ALA A 349 21.38 -23.91 5.80
CA ALA A 349 21.95 -25.20 6.19
C ALA A 349 20.93 -26.22 6.71
N MET A 350 19.67 -25.82 6.89
CA MET A 350 18.55 -26.67 7.32
C MET A 350 18.78 -27.44 8.64
N THR A 351 19.53 -26.89 9.58
CA THR A 351 19.88 -27.52 10.85
C THR A 351 18.69 -27.76 11.80
N TYR A 352 17.54 -27.13 11.50
CA TYR A 352 16.30 -27.22 12.28
C TYR A 352 15.41 -28.41 11.88
N ARG A 353 15.78 -29.21 10.88
CA ARG A 353 15.05 -30.42 10.45
C ARG A 353 16.01 -31.55 10.06
N THR A 354 15.54 -32.78 10.14
CA THR A 354 16.36 -33.94 9.84
C THR A 354 16.40 -34.30 8.35
N LYS A 355 17.41 -35.01 7.92
CA LYS A 355 17.48 -35.52 6.54
C LYS A 355 16.40 -36.55 6.27
N GLU A 356 16.09 -37.36 7.26
CA GLU A 356 15.07 -38.42 7.22
C GLU A 356 13.67 -37.79 7.00
N GLU A 357 13.37 -36.67 7.63
CA GLU A 357 12.13 -35.92 7.42
C GLU A 357 12.03 -35.46 5.96
N VAL A 358 13.08 -34.77 5.46
CA VAL A 358 13.11 -34.27 4.08
C VAL A 358 12.93 -35.42 3.08
N GLU A 359 13.56 -36.56 3.32
CA GLU A 359 13.45 -37.74 2.48
C GLU A 359 12.05 -38.36 2.54
N ALA A 360 11.44 -38.42 3.72
CA ALA A 360 10.06 -38.88 3.86
C ALA A 360 9.08 -38.04 3.01
N PHE A 361 9.24 -36.73 2.97
CA PHE A 361 8.44 -35.86 2.10
C PHE A 361 8.82 -35.98 0.62
N ARG A 362 10.09 -36.19 0.29
CA ARG A 362 10.53 -36.46 -1.10
C ARG A 362 9.95 -37.77 -1.63
N ASN A 363 9.77 -38.77 -0.80
CA ASN A 363 9.11 -40.03 -1.18
C ASN A 363 7.61 -39.85 -1.46
N GLN A 364 7.04 -38.72 -1.10
CA GLN A 364 5.66 -38.30 -1.43
C GLN A 364 5.64 -37.23 -2.51
N ASP A 365 6.69 -37.13 -3.38
CA ASP A 365 6.79 -36.08 -4.39
C ASP A 365 5.53 -36.02 -5.27
N PRO A 366 4.83 -34.88 -5.29
CA PRO A 366 3.58 -34.73 -6.03
C PRO A 366 3.73 -34.91 -7.54
N ILE A 367 4.90 -34.57 -8.12
CA ILE A 367 5.14 -34.75 -9.57
C ILE A 367 5.21 -36.23 -9.88
N VAL A 368 5.93 -37.03 -9.09
CA VAL A 368 6.04 -38.48 -9.25
C VAL A 368 4.67 -39.14 -9.05
N SER A 369 3.98 -38.81 -7.97
CA SER A 369 2.67 -39.38 -7.64
C SER A 369 1.65 -39.07 -8.71
N TYR A 370 1.59 -37.85 -9.22
CA TYR A 370 0.66 -37.45 -10.29
C TYR A 370 1.04 -38.01 -11.65
N GLY A 371 2.34 -38.15 -11.98
CA GLY A 371 2.84 -38.83 -13.18
C GLY A 371 2.38 -40.29 -13.21
N ASN A 372 2.54 -41.02 -12.10
CA ASN A 372 2.04 -42.40 -11.96
C ASN A 372 0.53 -42.46 -12.15
N TYR A 373 -0.22 -41.54 -11.53
CA TYR A 373 -1.68 -41.42 -11.74
C TYR A 373 -2.05 -41.31 -13.23
N LEU A 374 -1.35 -40.48 -14.01
CA LEU A 374 -1.61 -40.35 -15.45
C LEU A 374 -1.29 -41.61 -16.24
N ILE A 375 -0.20 -42.36 -15.91
CA ILE A 375 0.19 -43.61 -16.54
C ILE A 375 -0.83 -44.71 -16.24
N GLU A 376 -1.19 -44.89 -14.97
CA GLU A 376 -2.17 -45.88 -14.53
C GLU A 376 -3.54 -45.71 -15.24
N ASN A 377 -3.94 -44.44 -15.46
CA ASN A 377 -5.16 -44.11 -16.19
C ASN A 377 -4.95 -44.04 -17.72
N LYS A 378 -3.81 -44.43 -18.24
CA LYS A 378 -3.49 -44.52 -19.68
C LYS A 378 -3.65 -43.22 -20.45
N LEU A 379 -3.40 -42.11 -19.79
CA LEU A 379 -3.37 -40.76 -20.42
C LEU A 379 -2.05 -40.52 -21.11
N VAL A 380 -0.94 -40.99 -20.52
CA VAL A 380 0.44 -40.88 -21.02
C VAL A 380 1.21 -42.18 -20.75
N SER A 381 2.34 -42.32 -21.39
CA SER A 381 3.35 -43.38 -21.13
C SER A 381 4.53 -42.78 -20.36
N GLN A 382 5.42 -43.63 -19.81
CA GLN A 382 6.68 -43.16 -19.21
C GLN A 382 7.53 -42.39 -20.22
N ALA A 383 7.58 -42.87 -21.47
CA ALA A 383 8.33 -42.22 -22.55
C ALA A 383 7.82 -40.81 -22.87
N ASP A 384 6.51 -40.55 -22.72
CA ASP A 384 5.98 -39.18 -22.85
C ASP A 384 6.44 -38.28 -21.73
N LEU A 385 6.48 -38.79 -20.48
CA LEU A 385 7.00 -38.02 -19.32
C LEU A 385 8.48 -37.73 -19.46
N ASP A 386 9.28 -38.69 -19.93
CA ASP A 386 10.72 -38.51 -20.17
C ASP A 386 10.96 -37.46 -21.29
N ALA A 387 10.09 -37.45 -22.32
CA ALA A 387 10.16 -36.45 -23.39
C ALA A 387 9.82 -35.03 -22.88
N PHE A 388 8.85 -34.89 -21.96
CA PHE A 388 8.59 -33.60 -21.31
C PHE A 388 9.77 -33.11 -20.49
N ASP A 389 10.41 -34.01 -19.73
CA ASP A 389 11.59 -33.71 -18.94
C ASP A 389 12.75 -33.16 -19.81
N ALA A 390 13.07 -33.86 -20.88
CA ALA A 390 14.13 -33.45 -21.82
C ALA A 390 13.82 -32.12 -22.52
N LYS A 391 12.57 -31.90 -22.95
CA LYS A 391 12.12 -30.65 -23.57
C LYS A 391 12.25 -29.46 -22.59
N LEU A 392 11.86 -29.66 -21.38
CA LEU A 392 11.91 -28.58 -20.35
C LEU A 392 13.34 -28.28 -19.92
N GLU A 393 14.22 -29.28 -19.86
CA GLU A 393 15.63 -29.08 -19.55
C GLU A 393 16.30 -28.16 -20.58
N GLU A 394 16.10 -28.40 -21.88
CA GLU A 394 16.61 -27.55 -22.96
C GLU A 394 15.99 -26.15 -22.93
N LYS A 395 14.68 -26.07 -22.61
CA LYS A 395 13.97 -24.80 -22.47
C LYS A 395 14.57 -23.94 -21.34
N MET A 396 14.90 -24.53 -20.18
CA MET A 396 15.56 -23.83 -19.07
C MET A 396 16.96 -23.36 -19.46
N ARG A 397 17.74 -24.25 -20.11
CA ARG A 397 19.08 -23.92 -20.60
C ARG A 397 19.04 -22.69 -21.52
N LYS A 398 18.15 -22.70 -22.52
CA LYS A 398 18.00 -21.59 -23.48
C LYS A 398 17.53 -20.29 -22.78
N THR A 399 16.59 -20.39 -21.88
CA THR A 399 16.10 -19.23 -21.11
C THR A 399 17.23 -18.60 -20.31
N LEU A 400 18.04 -19.41 -19.62
CA LEU A 400 19.19 -18.91 -18.86
C LEU A 400 20.24 -18.27 -19.79
N GLU A 401 20.60 -18.94 -20.90
CA GLU A 401 21.58 -18.44 -21.88
C GLU A 401 21.25 -17.01 -22.35
N ILE A 402 20.00 -16.76 -22.75
CA ILE A 402 19.55 -15.45 -23.21
C ILE A 402 19.47 -14.43 -22.06
N THR A 403 19.03 -14.86 -20.88
CA THR A 403 18.87 -13.95 -19.74
C THR A 403 20.20 -13.45 -19.20
N VAL A 404 21.26 -14.26 -19.22
CA VAL A 404 22.58 -13.85 -18.70
C VAL A 404 23.41 -13.06 -19.70
N ASP A 405 23.05 -13.06 -20.98
CA ASP A 405 23.73 -12.29 -22.00
C ASP A 405 23.53 -10.78 -21.76
N PRO A 406 24.58 -9.99 -21.52
CA PRO A 406 24.44 -8.58 -21.18
C PRO A 406 24.03 -7.69 -22.36
N VAL A 407 24.13 -8.17 -23.60
CA VAL A 407 23.69 -7.44 -24.79
C VAL A 407 22.21 -7.66 -25.04
N LEU A 408 21.71 -8.88 -24.89
CA LEU A 408 20.31 -9.24 -25.08
C LEU A 408 19.45 -8.85 -23.88
N SER A 409 20.02 -8.92 -22.70
CA SER A 409 19.34 -8.67 -21.43
C SER A 409 20.16 -7.70 -20.56
N PRO A 410 20.24 -6.40 -20.93
CA PRO A 410 20.95 -5.39 -20.16
C PRO A 410 20.25 -5.06 -18.84
N MET A 411 20.97 -4.42 -17.91
CA MET A 411 20.39 -3.77 -16.74
C MET A 411 19.84 -2.38 -17.09
N VAL A 412 18.99 -1.82 -16.25
CA VAL A 412 18.61 -0.40 -16.32
C VAL A 412 19.73 0.52 -15.83
N ASP A 413 19.74 1.75 -16.29
CA ASP A 413 20.63 2.80 -15.81
C ASP A 413 20.02 3.61 -14.65
N GLU A 414 20.82 4.49 -14.06
CA GLU A 414 20.40 5.34 -12.92
C GLU A 414 19.26 6.28 -13.28
N ALA A 415 19.28 6.85 -14.49
CA ALA A 415 18.26 7.78 -14.95
C ALA A 415 16.88 7.10 -15.09
N PHE A 416 16.86 5.83 -15.51
CA PHE A 416 15.63 5.05 -15.55
C PHE A 416 15.08 4.81 -14.13
N ILE A 417 15.93 4.44 -13.18
CA ILE A 417 15.51 4.22 -11.78
C ILE A 417 14.89 5.50 -11.21
N GLU A 418 15.56 6.65 -11.41
CA GLU A 418 15.05 7.95 -10.96
C GLU A 418 13.69 8.26 -11.60
N SER A 419 13.52 8.02 -12.90
CA SER A 419 12.31 8.35 -13.66
C SER A 419 11.04 7.60 -13.22
N VAL A 420 11.19 6.43 -12.58
CA VAL A 420 10.05 5.59 -12.15
C VAL A 420 9.70 5.73 -10.68
N MET A 421 10.43 6.57 -9.91
CA MET A 421 10.13 6.81 -8.49
C MET A 421 8.74 7.39 -8.28
N PHE A 422 8.32 8.32 -9.15
CA PHE A 422 6.98 8.88 -9.20
C PHE A 422 6.43 8.85 -10.62
N SER A 423 5.12 8.65 -10.75
CA SER A 423 4.46 8.72 -12.06
C SER A 423 4.32 10.16 -12.54
N ASN A 424 4.18 11.10 -11.58
CA ASN A 424 3.80 12.49 -11.80
C ASN A 424 2.59 12.61 -12.74
N GLY A 425 1.75 11.56 -12.73
CA GLY A 425 0.55 11.46 -13.55
C GLY A 425 -0.61 12.21 -12.91
N SER A 426 -1.52 12.66 -13.79
CA SER A 426 -2.73 13.37 -13.42
C SER A 426 -3.88 12.87 -14.26
N VAL A 427 -4.91 12.32 -13.60
CA VAL A 427 -6.05 11.67 -14.26
C VAL A 427 -7.35 12.10 -13.61
N GLU A 428 -8.27 12.67 -14.40
CA GLU A 428 -9.57 13.15 -13.90
C GLU A 428 -10.43 12.00 -13.39
N LYS A 429 -10.59 10.94 -14.18
CA LYS A 429 -11.30 9.73 -13.78
C LYS A 429 -10.57 8.48 -14.26
N LEU A 430 -10.55 7.43 -13.43
CA LEU A 430 -9.83 6.20 -13.70
C LEU A 430 -10.68 5.13 -14.43
N ASP A 431 -11.99 5.36 -14.57
CA ASP A 431 -12.91 4.49 -15.32
C ASP A 431 -13.88 5.38 -16.12
N SER A 432 -14.38 4.88 -17.25
CA SER A 432 -15.31 5.61 -18.12
C SER A 432 -16.75 5.63 -17.62
N ALA A 433 -17.08 4.83 -16.59
CA ALA A 433 -18.43 4.80 -16.02
C ALA A 433 -18.82 6.16 -15.43
N GLU A 434 -20.12 6.37 -15.23
CA GLU A 434 -20.60 7.56 -14.53
C GLU A 434 -20.60 7.32 -13.01
N PRO A 435 -20.18 8.32 -12.22
CA PRO A 435 -20.20 8.23 -10.78
C PRO A 435 -21.61 8.07 -10.20
N VAL A 436 -21.80 7.12 -9.30
CA VAL A 436 -23.09 6.94 -8.61
C VAL A 436 -23.18 7.94 -7.46
N MET A 437 -24.18 8.81 -7.50
CA MET A 437 -24.53 9.77 -6.45
C MET A 437 -25.97 9.50 -6.00
N LEU A 438 -26.27 9.62 -4.69
CA LEU A 438 -27.61 9.39 -4.14
C LEU A 438 -28.54 10.60 -4.26
N GLN A 439 -27.96 11.79 -4.37
CA GLN A 439 -28.66 13.07 -4.57
C GLN A 439 -27.78 14.05 -5.33
N THR A 440 -28.34 15.11 -5.84
CA THR A 440 -27.57 16.19 -6.48
C THR A 440 -26.83 17.01 -5.42
N LEU A 441 -25.80 17.76 -5.87
CA LEU A 441 -25.04 18.63 -4.97
C LEU A 441 -25.91 19.76 -4.40
N GLU A 442 -26.83 20.28 -5.20
CA GLU A 442 -27.77 21.37 -4.84
C GLU A 442 -28.76 20.93 -3.75
N GLU A 443 -29.13 19.64 -3.72
CA GLU A 443 -30.03 19.09 -2.70
C GLU A 443 -29.32 18.84 -1.36
N ASN A 444 -28.00 18.76 -1.37
CA ASN A 444 -27.25 18.42 -0.16
C ASN A 444 -27.18 19.58 0.83
N GLN A 445 -27.68 19.37 2.04
CA GLN A 445 -27.73 20.39 3.08
C GLN A 445 -26.37 20.99 3.43
N ARG A 446 -25.31 20.16 3.43
CA ARG A 446 -23.94 20.63 3.74
C ARG A 446 -23.41 21.56 2.64
N VAL A 447 -23.62 21.22 1.37
CA VAL A 447 -23.26 22.07 0.22
C VAL A 447 -23.98 23.41 0.33
N GLN A 448 -25.30 23.41 0.60
CA GLN A 448 -26.08 24.64 0.79
C GLN A 448 -25.62 25.51 1.98
N GLN A 449 -25.20 24.88 3.07
CA GLN A 449 -24.65 25.60 4.23
C GLN A 449 -23.30 26.25 3.90
N ILE A 450 -22.41 25.54 3.22
CA ILE A 450 -21.10 26.04 2.82
C ILE A 450 -21.23 27.20 1.85
N ALA A 451 -22.16 27.14 0.88
CA ALA A 451 -22.39 28.20 -0.07
C ALA A 451 -22.80 29.56 0.57
N LYS A 452 -23.34 29.54 1.80
CA LYS A 452 -23.72 30.72 2.55
C LYS A 452 -22.61 31.33 3.44
N ARG A 453 -21.45 30.68 3.50
CA ARG A 453 -20.33 31.08 4.36
C ARG A 453 -19.44 32.12 3.67
N SER A 454 -18.86 33.01 4.45
CA SER A 454 -17.84 33.94 3.96
C SER A 454 -16.58 33.19 3.65
N ARG A 455 -16.06 33.32 2.44
CA ARG A 455 -14.83 32.69 1.97
C ARG A 455 -13.56 33.33 2.50
N TYR A 456 -13.67 34.48 3.17
CA TYR A 456 -12.62 35.17 3.90
C TYR A 456 -13.07 35.40 5.34
N ALA A 457 -12.16 35.33 6.31
CA ALA A 457 -12.48 35.33 7.72
C ALA A 457 -12.91 36.72 8.27
N TYR A 458 -12.58 37.81 7.55
CA TYR A 458 -12.84 39.18 8.00
C TYR A 458 -13.81 39.91 7.08
N ASP A 459 -14.54 40.88 7.62
CA ASP A 459 -15.34 41.82 6.86
C ASP A 459 -14.50 42.99 6.31
N GLU A 460 -15.14 43.89 5.56
CA GLU A 460 -14.46 45.06 4.96
C GLU A 460 -13.86 46.03 5.99
N SER A 461 -14.32 46.00 7.24
CA SER A 461 -13.77 46.79 8.35
C SER A 461 -12.57 46.12 9.03
N GLY A 462 -12.21 44.90 8.65
CA GLY A 462 -11.19 44.08 9.28
C GLY A 462 -11.64 43.38 10.55
N LYS A 463 -12.97 43.32 10.81
CA LYS A 463 -13.52 42.59 11.95
C LYS A 463 -13.75 41.12 11.56
N GLU A 464 -13.28 40.22 12.41
CA GLU A 464 -13.45 38.77 12.21
C GLU A 464 -14.94 38.38 12.32
N PHE A 465 -15.40 37.60 11.35
CA PHE A 465 -16.72 36.98 11.38
C PHE A 465 -16.79 35.89 12.47
N PRO A 466 -17.97 35.68 13.10
CA PRO A 466 -18.17 34.51 13.95
C PRO A 466 -17.84 33.22 13.20
N SER A 467 -17.22 32.26 13.86
CA SER A 467 -16.77 30.99 13.26
C SER A 467 -17.85 30.25 12.44
N ALA A 468 -19.13 30.34 12.89
CA ALA A 468 -20.26 29.72 12.16
C ALA A 468 -20.51 30.36 10.77
N ARG A 469 -20.05 31.60 10.53
CA ARG A 469 -20.17 32.32 9.25
C ARG A 469 -18.96 32.16 8.36
N GLN A 470 -17.86 31.64 8.87
CA GLN A 470 -16.63 31.46 8.12
C GLN A 470 -16.65 30.14 7.35
N TYR A 471 -16.17 30.16 6.13
CA TYR A 471 -15.74 28.96 5.39
C TYR A 471 -14.47 28.44 6.05
N GLN A 472 -14.56 27.23 6.62
CA GLN A 472 -13.53 26.67 7.46
C GLN A 472 -12.64 25.65 6.71
N TYR A 473 -11.50 25.34 7.27
CA TYR A 473 -10.59 24.31 6.77
C TYR A 473 -11.33 22.98 6.47
N ARG A 474 -12.20 22.51 7.39
CA ARG A 474 -13.00 21.28 7.16
C ARG A 474 -14.00 21.39 5.99
N ASP A 475 -14.45 22.61 5.65
CA ASP A 475 -15.32 22.84 4.49
C ASP A 475 -14.52 22.72 3.21
N ALA A 476 -13.27 23.15 3.22
CA ALA A 476 -12.35 23.03 2.10
C ALA A 476 -12.01 21.55 1.81
N VAL A 477 -11.78 20.74 2.85
CA VAL A 477 -11.62 19.29 2.71
C VAL A 477 -12.86 18.66 2.08
N PHE A 478 -14.06 19.00 2.61
CA PHE A 478 -15.33 18.49 2.09
C PHE A 478 -15.54 18.85 0.60
N GLU A 479 -15.33 20.10 0.21
CA GLU A 479 -15.51 20.53 -1.19
C GLU A 479 -14.56 19.82 -2.15
N ALA A 480 -13.30 19.64 -1.79
CA ALA A 480 -12.33 18.90 -2.60
C ALA A 480 -12.73 17.43 -2.78
N MET A 481 -13.18 16.78 -1.69
CA MET A 481 -13.67 15.40 -1.73
C MET A 481 -14.91 15.26 -2.61
N VAL A 482 -15.91 16.11 -2.40
CA VAL A 482 -17.16 16.10 -3.18
C VAL A 482 -16.88 16.29 -4.68
N HIS A 483 -16.02 17.23 -5.01
CA HIS A 483 -15.65 17.47 -6.42
C HIS A 483 -15.11 16.19 -7.08
N ARG A 484 -14.18 15.49 -6.42
CA ARG A 484 -13.59 14.27 -6.99
C ARG A 484 -14.56 13.10 -7.03
N PHE A 485 -15.40 12.93 -6.01
CA PHE A 485 -16.47 11.93 -6.00
C PHE A 485 -17.49 12.11 -7.14
N ALA A 486 -17.78 13.36 -7.50
CA ALA A 486 -18.70 13.67 -8.59
C ALA A 486 -18.12 13.41 -10.00
N ILE A 487 -16.81 13.22 -10.12
CA ILE A 487 -16.12 13.03 -11.40
C ILE A 487 -15.61 11.59 -11.57
N ASP A 488 -14.93 11.04 -10.55
CA ASP A 488 -14.29 9.73 -10.64
C ASP A 488 -15.18 8.63 -10.04
N PRO A 489 -15.73 7.73 -10.85
CA PRO A 489 -16.61 6.66 -10.38
C PRO A 489 -15.88 5.65 -9.48
N THR A 490 -14.57 5.54 -9.60
CA THR A 490 -13.77 4.58 -8.83
C THR A 490 -13.40 5.09 -7.44
N MET A 491 -13.58 6.39 -7.17
CA MET A 491 -13.17 6.96 -5.89
C MET A 491 -13.97 6.37 -4.73
N VAL A 492 -13.24 5.92 -3.73
CA VAL A 492 -13.75 5.48 -2.42
C VAL A 492 -13.09 6.27 -1.31
N ALA A 493 -13.81 6.45 -0.18
CA ALA A 493 -13.23 6.92 1.06
C ALA A 493 -13.72 6.08 2.23
N TYR A 494 -12.80 5.67 3.08
CA TYR A 494 -13.14 4.90 4.28
C TYR A 494 -12.07 5.01 5.37
N GLY A 495 -12.47 4.68 6.56
CA GLY A 495 -11.71 4.70 7.79
C GLY A 495 -12.67 4.53 8.96
N GLU A 496 -12.22 4.84 10.16
CA GLU A 496 -13.02 4.72 11.36
C GLU A 496 -14.11 5.80 11.42
N ASP A 497 -15.35 5.41 11.70
CA ASP A 497 -16.49 6.30 11.94
C ASP A 497 -16.76 7.36 10.84
N HIS A 498 -16.47 7.03 9.60
CA HIS A 498 -16.66 7.95 8.47
C HIS A 498 -18.13 8.18 8.17
N ARG A 499 -18.87 7.08 7.94
CA ARG A 499 -20.27 7.14 7.59
C ARG A 499 -21.11 7.44 8.83
N ASP A 500 -22.20 8.17 8.65
CA ASP A 500 -23.18 8.60 9.64
C ASP A 500 -22.65 9.61 10.67
N TRP A 501 -21.50 9.42 11.26
CA TRP A 501 -20.87 10.40 12.16
C TRP A 501 -20.14 11.52 11.41
N GLY A 502 -19.60 11.22 10.25
CA GLY A 502 -18.90 12.17 9.40
C GLY A 502 -17.40 12.28 9.69
N GLY A 503 -16.81 11.23 10.23
CA GLY A 503 -15.43 11.18 10.71
C GLY A 503 -15.25 11.88 12.06
N ALA A 504 -14.17 11.58 12.77
CA ALA A 504 -13.89 12.08 14.12
C ALA A 504 -13.91 13.63 14.21
N PHE A 505 -13.57 14.31 13.11
CA PHE A 505 -13.44 15.77 13.07
C PHE A 505 -14.46 16.46 12.16
N ALA A 506 -15.53 15.76 11.80
CA ALA A 506 -16.66 16.24 11.01
C ALA A 506 -16.30 16.74 9.60
N CYS A 507 -15.18 16.30 9.03
CA CYS A 507 -14.78 16.63 7.67
C CYS A 507 -15.72 16.00 6.63
N TYR A 508 -16.29 14.85 6.93
CA TYR A 508 -17.12 14.05 6.03
C TYR A 508 -18.63 14.23 6.22
N ARG A 509 -19.08 15.08 7.16
CA ARG A 509 -20.51 15.35 7.34
C ARG A 509 -21.14 15.82 6.04
N GLY A 510 -22.21 15.17 5.61
CA GLY A 510 -22.89 15.43 4.34
C GLY A 510 -22.52 14.46 3.22
N LEU A 511 -21.43 13.68 3.34
CA LEU A 511 -21.09 12.66 2.34
C LEU A 511 -21.99 11.42 2.42
N THR A 512 -22.51 11.09 3.59
CA THR A 512 -23.41 9.94 3.77
C THR A 512 -24.69 10.08 2.93
N GLU A 513 -25.19 11.29 2.76
CA GLU A 513 -26.37 11.60 1.97
C GLU A 513 -26.05 11.65 0.46
N LEU A 514 -24.82 11.98 0.10
CA LEU A 514 -24.36 12.08 -1.29
C LEU A 514 -23.97 10.75 -1.89
N LEU A 515 -23.43 9.84 -1.11
CA LEU A 515 -22.69 8.67 -1.61
C LEU A 515 -23.29 7.34 -1.15
N PRO A 516 -23.36 6.33 -2.05
CA PRO A 516 -23.74 4.99 -1.64
C PRO A 516 -22.72 4.39 -0.66
N PRO A 517 -23.16 3.46 0.20
CA PRO A 517 -22.30 2.81 1.18
C PRO A 517 -21.06 2.14 0.57
N SER A 518 -21.12 1.72 -0.67
CA SER A 518 -19.97 1.11 -1.37
C SER A 518 -18.86 2.09 -1.73
N ARG A 519 -19.15 3.39 -1.78
CA ARG A 519 -18.16 4.43 -2.07
C ARG A 519 -17.67 5.18 -0.84
N PHE A 520 -18.47 5.15 0.25
CA PHE A 520 -18.15 5.84 1.49
C PHE A 520 -18.65 4.99 2.68
N PHE A 521 -17.73 4.39 3.44
CA PHE A 521 -18.07 3.40 4.47
C PHE A 521 -17.13 3.43 5.68
N ASN A 522 -17.55 2.78 6.77
CA ASN A 522 -16.75 2.59 7.97
C ASN A 522 -15.87 1.36 7.83
N SER A 523 -14.63 1.44 8.30
CA SER A 523 -13.77 0.29 8.57
C SER A 523 -13.87 -0.14 10.03
N PRO A 524 -13.42 -1.36 10.37
CA PRO A 524 -13.04 -1.67 11.74
C PRO A 524 -11.87 -0.79 12.20
N ILE A 525 -11.59 -0.73 13.50
CA ILE A 525 -10.31 -0.22 14.00
C ILE A 525 -9.22 -1.21 13.60
N SER A 526 -8.48 -0.88 12.55
CA SER A 526 -7.54 -1.79 11.90
C SER A 526 -6.63 -1.02 10.93
N GLU A 527 -5.70 -0.27 11.47
CA GLU A 527 -4.92 0.71 10.72
C GLU A 527 -4.12 0.07 9.57
N SER A 528 -3.53 -1.12 9.80
CA SER A 528 -2.85 -1.86 8.74
C SER A 528 -3.81 -2.24 7.61
N ALA A 529 -5.03 -2.72 7.93
CA ALA A 529 -6.01 -3.08 6.91
C ALA A 529 -6.58 -1.85 6.20
N ILE A 530 -6.77 -0.74 6.90
CA ILE A 530 -7.23 0.53 6.30
C ILE A 530 -6.22 0.98 5.22
N VAL A 531 -4.95 1.11 5.57
CA VAL A 531 -3.93 1.58 4.62
C VAL A 531 -3.62 0.51 3.57
N GLY A 532 -3.41 -0.74 3.97
CA GLY A 532 -3.08 -1.83 3.06
C GLY A 532 -4.16 -2.13 2.04
N SER A 533 -5.44 -2.06 2.42
CA SER A 533 -6.53 -2.20 1.44
C SER A 533 -6.63 -0.98 0.52
N GLY A 534 -6.29 0.22 0.99
CA GLY A 534 -6.13 1.39 0.13
C GLY A 534 -5.06 1.19 -0.94
N VAL A 535 -3.91 0.63 -0.55
CA VAL A 535 -2.84 0.24 -1.49
C VAL A 535 -3.35 -0.75 -2.53
N GLY A 536 -4.00 -1.83 -2.10
CA GLY A 536 -4.53 -2.85 -3.00
C GLY A 536 -5.63 -2.35 -3.93
N TYR A 537 -6.51 -1.48 -3.44
CA TYR A 537 -7.54 -0.82 -4.24
C TYR A 537 -6.93 0.04 -5.36
N ALA A 538 -5.90 0.83 -5.01
CA ALA A 538 -5.18 1.67 -5.96
C ALA A 538 -4.43 0.83 -7.02
N MET A 539 -3.71 -0.22 -6.60
CA MET A 539 -3.02 -1.15 -7.52
C MET A 539 -3.97 -1.82 -8.52
N ALA A 540 -5.20 -2.10 -8.08
CA ALA A 540 -6.21 -2.72 -8.94
C ALA A 540 -6.78 -1.75 -9.98
N GLY A 541 -6.59 -0.44 -9.81
CA GLY A 541 -6.98 0.59 -10.78
C GLY A 541 -8.05 1.57 -10.27
N GLY A 542 -8.32 1.62 -8.96
CA GLY A 542 -9.23 2.59 -8.36
C GLY A 542 -8.53 3.72 -7.63
N ARG A 543 -9.24 4.77 -7.26
CA ARG A 543 -8.78 5.87 -6.44
C ARG A 543 -9.25 5.69 -5.00
N ALA A 544 -8.34 5.70 -4.05
CA ALA A 544 -8.67 5.53 -2.64
C ALA A 544 -8.28 6.75 -1.81
N VAL A 545 -9.14 7.12 -0.87
CA VAL A 545 -8.84 8.00 0.24
C VAL A 545 -9.07 7.21 1.52
N VAL A 546 -8.03 7.04 2.30
CA VAL A 546 -8.14 6.39 3.61
C VAL A 546 -7.65 7.35 4.69
N GLU A 547 -8.16 7.20 5.90
CA GLU A 547 -7.82 8.09 7.00
C GLU A 547 -7.34 7.32 8.21
N LEU A 548 -6.24 7.79 8.79
CA LEU A 548 -5.83 7.48 10.16
C LEU A 548 -6.24 8.65 11.07
N MET A 549 -7.04 8.34 12.08
CA MET A 549 -7.66 9.32 12.96
C MET A 549 -6.63 10.17 13.72
N TYR A 550 -5.47 9.58 14.04
CA TYR A 550 -4.36 10.26 14.71
C TYR A 550 -3.02 9.87 14.08
N CYS A 551 -2.10 10.83 14.06
CA CYS A 551 -0.72 10.62 13.60
C CYS A 551 0.00 9.55 14.44
N ASP A 552 -0.35 9.45 15.72
CA ASP A 552 0.21 8.49 16.68
C ASP A 552 -0.01 7.03 16.25
N VAL A 553 -1.08 6.72 15.51
CA VAL A 553 -1.37 5.37 15.02
C VAL A 553 -0.70 5.03 13.69
N LEU A 554 0.11 5.92 13.10
CA LEU A 554 0.97 5.56 11.96
C LEU A 554 1.85 4.35 12.26
N GLY A 555 2.25 4.18 13.53
CA GLY A 555 3.01 3.02 13.97
C GLY A 555 2.26 1.69 13.82
N CYS A 556 0.93 1.68 13.95
CA CYS A 556 0.10 0.49 13.78
C CYS A 556 0.06 0.05 12.30
N ALA A 557 0.09 1.00 11.36
CA ALA A 557 0.15 0.75 9.92
C ALA A 557 1.57 0.89 9.33
N GLY A 558 2.61 0.68 10.13
CA GLY A 558 3.99 1.00 9.75
C GLY A 558 4.47 0.30 8.48
N ASP A 559 4.14 -0.98 8.28
CA ASP A 559 4.49 -1.67 7.04
C ASP A 559 3.78 -1.04 5.83
N GLU A 560 2.49 -0.83 5.95
CA GLU A 560 1.67 -0.31 4.86
C GLU A 560 2.09 1.10 4.44
N VAL A 561 2.41 1.96 5.41
CA VAL A 561 2.84 3.35 5.16
C VAL A 561 4.29 3.43 4.66
N PHE A 562 5.22 2.65 5.22
CA PHE A 562 6.65 2.79 4.95
C PHE A 562 7.21 1.79 3.92
N ASN A 563 6.49 0.73 3.60
CA ASN A 563 6.90 -0.28 2.62
C ASN A 563 5.90 -0.42 1.46
N GLN A 564 4.60 -0.61 1.76
CA GLN A 564 3.65 -1.00 0.72
C GLN A 564 3.22 0.21 -0.13
N MET A 565 2.84 1.30 0.49
CA MET A 565 2.39 2.51 -0.20
C MET A 565 3.48 3.16 -1.06
N PRO A 566 4.73 3.34 -0.60
CA PRO A 566 5.77 4.07 -1.32
C PRO A 566 6.46 3.28 -2.43
N LYS A 567 6.55 1.95 -2.33
CA LYS A 567 7.54 1.19 -3.10
C LYS A 567 6.98 0.53 -4.35
N TRP A 568 5.72 0.15 -4.38
CA TRP A 568 5.17 -0.67 -5.47
C TRP A 568 5.25 -0.01 -6.84
N GLN A 569 5.08 1.30 -6.91
CA GLN A 569 5.19 2.02 -8.19
C GLN A 569 6.61 1.91 -8.76
N ALA A 570 7.62 2.23 -7.97
CA ALA A 570 9.02 2.15 -8.40
C ALA A 570 9.45 0.69 -8.66
N MET A 571 9.15 -0.23 -7.74
CA MET A 571 9.49 -1.66 -7.90
C MET A 571 8.82 -2.31 -9.12
N SER A 572 7.73 -1.75 -9.61
CA SER A 572 7.04 -2.23 -10.81
C SER A 572 7.46 -1.48 -12.09
N ALA A 573 8.49 -0.65 -12.01
CA ALA A 573 8.87 0.22 -13.13
C ALA A 573 7.68 1.04 -13.67
N GLY A 574 6.76 1.47 -12.80
CA GLY A 574 5.58 2.24 -13.15
C GLY A 574 4.41 1.45 -13.76
N VAL A 575 4.48 0.12 -13.84
CA VAL A 575 3.35 -0.76 -14.25
C VAL A 575 2.17 -0.59 -13.30
N LEU A 576 2.44 -0.45 -12.02
CA LEU A 576 1.44 -0.11 -11.00
C LEU A 576 1.43 1.40 -10.76
N LYS A 577 0.25 1.98 -10.69
CA LYS A 577 0.04 3.34 -10.20
C LYS A 577 -0.53 3.29 -8.79
N MET A 578 -0.34 4.38 -8.02
CA MET A 578 -0.76 4.42 -6.63
C MET A 578 -1.60 5.67 -6.34
N PRO A 579 -2.80 5.81 -6.94
CA PRO A 579 -3.71 6.93 -6.67
C PRO A 579 -4.36 6.77 -5.28
N LEU A 580 -3.54 6.88 -4.25
CA LEU A 580 -3.91 6.71 -2.84
C LEU A 580 -3.55 7.98 -2.07
N VAL A 581 -4.55 8.57 -1.42
CA VAL A 581 -4.36 9.65 -0.44
C VAL A 581 -4.63 9.08 0.95
N LEU A 582 -3.59 9.06 1.78
CA LEU A 582 -3.69 8.76 3.20
C LEU A 582 -3.81 10.08 3.96
N ARG A 583 -5.00 10.39 4.46
CA ARG A 583 -5.23 11.52 5.36
C ARG A 583 -4.83 11.15 6.79
N VAL A 584 -4.01 11.99 7.41
CA VAL A 584 -3.50 11.76 8.76
C VAL A 584 -3.76 13.00 9.61
N SER A 585 -4.55 12.85 10.65
CA SER A 585 -4.85 13.94 11.59
C SER A 585 -3.76 14.05 12.66
N VAL A 586 -3.20 15.25 12.81
CA VAL A 586 -2.29 15.58 13.90
C VAL A 586 -3.10 16.14 15.06
N GLY A 587 -3.11 15.42 16.18
CA GLY A 587 -3.93 15.74 17.34
C GLY A 587 -3.39 16.89 18.20
N ASN A 588 -4.25 17.41 19.06
CA ASN A 588 -3.92 18.29 20.19
C ASN A 588 -5.00 18.15 21.25
N LYS A 589 -4.68 18.48 22.49
CA LYS A 589 -5.57 18.39 23.67
C LYS A 589 -5.94 16.95 24.12
N TYR A 590 -5.41 15.93 23.47
CA TYR A 590 -5.71 14.53 23.78
C TYR A 590 -4.57 13.82 24.54
N GLY A 591 -3.52 14.53 24.97
CA GLY A 591 -2.39 14.00 25.73
C GLY A 591 -1.45 13.13 24.91
N ALA A 592 -0.67 12.31 25.59
CA ALA A 592 0.56 11.71 25.09
C ALA A 592 0.43 10.84 23.83
N GLN A 593 -0.67 10.09 23.67
CA GLN A 593 -0.84 9.08 22.62
C GLN A 593 -1.75 9.54 21.47
N HIS A 594 -2.20 10.81 21.47
CA HIS A 594 -3.10 11.35 20.45
C HIS A 594 -2.73 12.78 20.03
N SER A 595 -1.52 13.24 20.34
CA SER A 595 -1.10 14.62 20.05
C SER A 595 0.34 14.72 19.57
N GLN A 596 0.89 13.66 19.01
CA GLN A 596 2.23 13.68 18.40
C GLN A 596 2.15 14.12 16.94
N GLU A 597 3.22 14.74 16.46
CA GLU A 597 3.43 15.04 15.05
C GLU A 597 4.65 14.26 14.53
N TRP A 598 4.42 13.30 13.64
CA TRP A 598 5.46 12.43 13.07
C TRP A 598 5.69 12.67 11.56
N THR A 599 5.55 13.92 11.12
CA THR A 599 5.85 14.34 9.74
C THR A 599 7.26 13.96 9.30
N SER A 600 8.23 14.02 10.23
CA SER A 600 9.64 13.66 9.98
C SER A 600 9.84 12.19 9.64
N MET A 601 9.03 11.28 10.18
CA MET A 601 9.10 9.86 9.85
C MET A 601 8.71 9.63 8.39
N VAL A 602 7.65 10.29 7.94
CA VAL A 602 7.19 10.21 6.54
C VAL A 602 8.18 10.90 5.59
N ALA A 603 8.73 12.03 5.99
CA ALA A 603 9.74 12.78 5.21
C ALA A 603 10.99 11.95 4.90
N SER A 604 11.34 10.98 5.74
CA SER A 604 12.49 10.10 5.56
C SER A 604 12.25 8.91 4.62
N VAL A 605 11.03 8.73 4.12
CA VAL A 605 10.65 7.56 3.29
C VAL A 605 10.61 7.95 1.81
N PRO A 606 11.54 7.44 0.97
CA PRO A 606 11.46 7.65 -0.48
C PRO A 606 10.19 7.04 -1.08
N GLY A 607 9.64 7.69 -2.12
CA GLY A 607 8.47 7.22 -2.83
C GLY A 607 7.13 7.73 -2.30
N LEU A 608 7.12 8.55 -1.24
CA LEU A 608 5.93 9.24 -0.73
C LEU A 608 5.96 10.72 -1.09
N LYS A 609 4.85 11.25 -1.57
CA LYS A 609 4.56 12.68 -1.52
C LYS A 609 3.94 13.01 -0.17
N ALA A 610 4.34 14.11 0.45
CA ALA A 610 3.86 14.49 1.78
C ALA A 610 3.52 15.98 1.83
N MET A 611 2.31 16.29 2.33
CA MET A 611 1.71 17.62 2.37
C MET A 611 1.24 17.94 3.78
N TYR A 612 1.32 19.24 4.17
CA TYR A 612 0.78 19.71 5.44
C TYR A 612 0.26 21.15 5.30
N PRO A 613 -0.89 21.35 4.61
CA PRO A 613 -1.49 22.67 4.42
C PRO A 613 -1.94 23.29 5.75
N ALA A 614 -1.83 24.61 5.87
CA ALA A 614 -2.18 25.34 7.08
C ALA A 614 -3.45 26.22 6.93
N THR A 615 -3.96 26.47 5.74
CA THR A 615 -5.10 27.37 5.51
C THR A 615 -6.23 26.72 4.71
N PRO A 616 -7.48 27.21 4.76
CA PRO A 616 -8.57 26.70 3.92
C PRO A 616 -8.28 26.78 2.41
N TYR A 617 -7.61 27.84 1.96
CA TYR A 617 -7.18 27.99 0.58
C TYR A 617 -6.19 26.89 0.20
N ASP A 618 -5.19 26.66 1.04
CA ASP A 618 -4.15 25.71 0.74
C ASP A 618 -4.67 24.26 0.77
N VAL A 619 -5.48 23.90 1.77
CA VAL A 619 -6.00 22.54 1.86
C VAL A 619 -6.89 22.15 0.68
N LYS A 620 -7.76 23.06 0.19
CA LYS A 620 -8.61 22.78 -0.98
C LYS A 620 -7.78 22.55 -2.23
N GLY A 621 -6.83 23.46 -2.52
CA GLY A 621 -6.02 23.37 -3.72
C GLY A 621 -5.03 22.20 -3.71
N MET A 622 -4.42 21.91 -2.57
CA MET A 622 -3.47 20.79 -2.41
C MET A 622 -4.19 19.44 -2.40
N LEU A 623 -5.36 19.33 -1.78
CA LEU A 623 -6.15 18.11 -1.80
C LEU A 623 -6.71 17.82 -3.19
N ASN A 624 -7.14 18.84 -3.95
CA ASN A 624 -7.52 18.71 -5.35
C ASN A 624 -6.36 18.14 -6.19
N TYR A 625 -5.14 18.67 -6.00
CA TYR A 625 -3.94 18.16 -6.66
C TYR A 625 -3.69 16.68 -6.29
N ALA A 626 -3.72 16.35 -5.00
CA ALA A 626 -3.49 14.99 -4.52
C ALA A 626 -4.53 14.00 -5.08
N LEU A 627 -5.81 14.39 -5.07
CA LEU A 627 -6.93 13.57 -5.54
C LEU A 627 -6.95 13.36 -7.06
N ARG A 628 -6.31 14.20 -7.86
CA ARG A 628 -6.16 13.99 -9.30
C ARG A 628 -4.91 13.19 -9.64
N GLY A 629 -3.93 13.20 -8.75
CA GLY A 629 -2.66 12.51 -8.92
C GLY A 629 -2.78 10.98 -8.98
N THR A 630 -1.72 10.35 -9.48
CA THR A 630 -1.55 8.88 -9.52
C THR A 630 -0.37 8.39 -8.69
N ASP A 631 0.20 9.26 -7.86
CA ASP A 631 1.26 8.96 -6.89
C ASP A 631 0.69 8.86 -5.47
N PRO A 632 1.34 8.14 -4.56
CA PRO A 632 0.89 8.02 -3.18
C PRO A 632 1.17 9.31 -2.40
N VAL A 633 0.17 9.78 -1.67
CA VAL A 633 0.23 11.02 -0.88
C VAL A 633 -0.11 10.76 0.57
N VAL A 634 0.74 11.19 1.49
CA VAL A 634 0.40 11.36 2.90
C VAL A 634 0.02 12.83 3.12
N PHE A 635 -1.23 13.04 3.50
CA PHE A 635 -1.83 14.35 3.65
C PHE A 635 -2.09 14.62 5.13
N PHE A 636 -1.19 15.39 5.77
CA PHE A 636 -1.31 15.78 7.17
C PHE A 636 -2.30 16.90 7.36
N GLU A 637 -3.09 16.83 8.43
CA GLU A 637 -4.08 17.83 8.82
C GLU A 637 -4.01 18.04 10.32
N SER A 638 -3.88 19.30 10.78
CA SER A 638 -3.88 19.55 12.22
C SER A 638 -5.29 19.80 12.75
N GLN A 639 -5.60 19.18 13.88
CA GLN A 639 -6.88 19.41 14.57
C GLN A 639 -7.03 20.85 15.07
N LYS A 640 -5.94 21.58 15.27
CA LYS A 640 -5.94 23.02 15.57
C LYS A 640 -6.58 23.83 14.45
N LEU A 641 -6.63 23.31 13.22
CA LEU A 641 -7.00 24.06 12.01
C LEU A 641 -8.43 23.79 11.50
N TYR A 642 -9.08 22.69 11.84
CA TYR A 642 -10.36 22.31 11.25
C TYR A 642 -11.48 23.36 11.38
N GLY A 643 -11.44 24.21 12.42
CA GLY A 643 -12.39 25.29 12.65
C GLY A 643 -11.95 26.66 12.19
N ILE A 644 -10.76 26.79 11.58
CA ILE A 644 -10.19 28.08 11.19
C ILE A 644 -10.68 28.50 9.79
N GLY A 645 -11.04 29.80 9.65
CA GLY A 645 -11.36 30.44 8.38
C GLY A 645 -10.12 30.93 7.62
N GLU A 646 -10.29 31.34 6.36
CA GLU A 646 -9.19 31.88 5.53
C GLU A 646 -8.82 33.30 5.99
N MET A 647 -7.55 33.47 6.39
CA MET A 647 -7.07 34.74 6.95
C MET A 647 -6.00 35.43 6.06
N PHE A 648 -5.41 34.71 5.12
CA PHE A 648 -4.25 35.16 4.36
C PHE A 648 -4.58 35.58 2.92
N VAL A 649 -5.61 34.99 2.31
CA VAL A 649 -6.05 35.31 0.95
C VAL A 649 -7.28 36.21 1.03
N LYS A 650 -7.11 37.51 0.81
CA LYS A 650 -8.17 38.53 0.97
C LYS A 650 -9.36 38.33 0.02
N GLU A 651 -9.11 37.78 -1.15
CA GLU A 651 -10.12 37.43 -2.15
C GLU A 651 -10.96 36.23 -1.70
N GLY A 652 -10.55 35.59 -0.62
CA GLY A 652 -11.16 34.38 -0.09
C GLY A 652 -10.84 33.12 -0.86
N VAL A 653 -11.38 31.99 -0.39
CA VAL A 653 -11.22 30.69 -1.05
C VAL A 653 -12.14 30.60 -2.28
N PRO A 654 -11.63 30.35 -3.49
CA PRO A 654 -12.45 30.24 -4.70
C PRO A 654 -13.54 29.16 -4.57
N GLU A 655 -14.75 29.42 -5.10
CA GLU A 655 -15.82 28.42 -5.17
C GLU A 655 -15.49 27.32 -6.17
N GLY A 656 -14.90 27.69 -7.31
CA GLY A 656 -14.51 26.76 -8.36
C GLY A 656 -13.34 25.83 -7.98
N TYR A 657 -13.03 24.94 -8.91
CA TYR A 657 -11.89 24.04 -8.81
C TYR A 657 -10.58 24.81 -9.06
N TYR A 658 -9.57 24.54 -8.29
CA TYR A 658 -8.19 24.98 -8.49
C TYR A 658 -7.23 24.00 -7.81
N GLU A 659 -5.98 24.03 -8.22
CA GLU A 659 -4.89 23.25 -7.62
C GLU A 659 -3.76 24.16 -7.17
N ILE A 660 -3.02 23.73 -6.18
CA ILE A 660 -1.75 24.33 -5.80
C ILE A 660 -0.63 23.47 -6.38
N PRO A 661 0.31 24.06 -7.13
CA PRO A 661 1.41 23.35 -7.75
C PRO A 661 2.28 22.60 -6.74
N GLU A 662 2.87 21.51 -7.22
CA GLU A 662 3.71 20.63 -6.43
C GLU A 662 4.96 21.33 -5.88
N GLY A 663 5.18 21.14 -4.60
CA GLY A 663 6.40 21.58 -3.93
C GLY A 663 6.51 23.07 -3.64
N GLU A 664 5.48 23.90 -3.94
CA GLU A 664 5.55 25.34 -3.84
C GLU A 664 5.21 25.88 -2.43
N PRO A 665 6.19 26.48 -1.68
CA PRO A 665 5.90 27.28 -0.50
C PRO A 665 5.11 28.56 -0.83
N ALA A 666 4.53 29.20 0.19
CA ALA A 666 3.78 30.45 0.02
C ALA A 666 4.24 31.54 0.99
N ILE A 667 4.54 32.74 0.47
CA ILE A 667 4.73 33.92 1.30
C ILE A 667 3.36 34.36 1.81
N LYS A 668 3.14 34.27 3.12
CA LYS A 668 1.91 34.66 3.81
C LYS A 668 1.97 36.10 4.37
N ARG A 669 3.17 36.60 4.59
CA ARG A 669 3.48 37.98 4.99
C ARG A 669 4.79 38.41 4.36
N VAL A 670 4.81 39.56 3.72
CA VAL A 670 6.05 40.16 3.19
C VAL A 670 6.83 40.85 4.31
N GLY A 671 8.13 40.65 4.32
CA GLY A 671 9.07 41.27 5.29
C GLY A 671 10.46 41.48 4.68
N LYS A 672 11.37 42.09 5.41
CA LYS A 672 12.71 42.44 4.94
C LYS A 672 13.85 42.19 5.93
N ASP A 673 13.53 41.97 7.22
CA ASP A 673 14.56 41.98 8.28
C ASP A 673 14.88 40.56 8.79
N ILE A 674 13.92 39.62 8.73
CA ILE A 674 14.06 38.20 9.11
C ILE A 674 13.02 37.35 8.43
N THR A 675 13.39 36.13 8.08
CA THR A 675 12.49 35.12 7.49
C THR A 675 12.03 34.14 8.57
N LEU A 676 10.70 33.95 8.71
CA LEU A 676 10.08 32.94 9.53
C LEU A 676 9.44 31.88 8.60
N ILE A 677 9.95 30.68 8.63
CA ILE A 677 9.45 29.56 7.80
C ILE A 677 8.64 28.64 8.71
N ALA A 678 7.39 28.37 8.37
CA ALA A 678 6.51 27.56 9.20
C ALA A 678 5.99 26.32 8.46
N LEU A 679 5.72 25.26 9.20
CA LEU A 679 5.08 24.04 8.70
C LEU A 679 3.79 23.77 9.48
N GLY A 680 2.68 23.58 8.77
CA GLY A 680 1.38 23.29 9.37
C GLY A 680 0.89 24.39 10.33
N PRO A 681 0.32 24.05 11.50
CA PRO A 681 -0.29 25.03 12.42
C PRO A 681 0.71 26.04 13.00
N ALA A 682 2.02 25.77 12.95
CA ALA A 682 3.05 26.70 13.35
C ALA A 682 3.06 28.00 12.53
N LEU A 683 2.40 28.04 11.36
CA LEU A 683 2.15 29.26 10.59
C LEU A 683 1.50 30.36 11.44
N TYR A 684 0.51 30.01 12.24
CA TYR A 684 -0.20 30.96 13.09
C TYR A 684 0.67 31.49 14.26
N THR A 685 1.53 30.62 14.79
CA THR A 685 2.51 31.00 15.82
C THR A 685 3.57 31.95 15.24
N ALA A 686 4.07 31.63 14.05
CA ALA A 686 5.03 32.47 13.33
C ALA A 686 4.43 33.85 12.95
N THR A 687 3.15 33.88 12.53
CA THR A 687 2.45 35.14 12.22
C THR A 687 2.30 36.01 13.46
N LYS A 688 1.92 35.43 14.59
CA LYS A 688 1.88 36.18 15.87
C LYS A 688 3.26 36.70 16.30
N ALA A 689 4.31 35.91 16.13
CA ALA A 689 5.68 36.34 16.37
C ALA A 689 6.09 37.50 15.46
N ALA A 690 5.69 37.48 14.19
CA ALA A 690 5.92 38.55 13.23
C ALA A 690 5.23 39.86 13.66
N ASP A 691 4.02 39.79 14.22
CA ASP A 691 3.31 40.95 14.75
C ASP A 691 4.02 41.57 15.97
N GLU A 692 4.56 40.74 16.85
CA GLU A 692 5.34 41.19 17.99
C GLU A 692 6.70 41.79 17.57
N LEU A 693 7.38 41.18 16.60
CA LEU A 693 8.63 41.70 16.02
C LEU A 693 8.41 43.07 15.36
N ALA A 694 7.28 43.28 14.68
CA ALA A 694 6.96 44.57 14.07
C ALA A 694 6.84 45.68 15.10
N LYS A 695 6.30 45.40 16.31
CA LYS A 695 6.26 46.37 17.45
C LYS A 695 7.66 46.73 17.96
N LEU A 696 8.63 45.86 17.72
CA LEU A 696 10.04 46.05 18.03
C LEU A 696 10.84 46.63 16.85
N GLY A 697 10.17 46.98 15.77
CA GLY A 697 10.77 47.59 14.56
C GLY A 697 11.39 46.63 13.56
N LEU A 698 11.06 45.33 13.63
CA LEU A 698 11.56 44.29 12.71
C LEU A 698 10.42 43.72 11.85
N GLU A 699 10.53 43.84 10.55
CA GLU A 699 9.56 43.34 9.57
C GLU A 699 9.91 41.91 9.14
N ALA A 700 9.21 40.92 9.73
CA ALA A 700 9.41 39.52 9.43
C ALA A 700 8.63 39.09 8.16
N GLU A 701 9.32 38.40 7.26
CA GLU A 701 8.68 37.65 6.18
C GLU A 701 8.23 36.29 6.68
N VAL A 702 6.95 35.93 6.49
CA VAL A 702 6.41 34.62 6.92
C VAL A 702 6.10 33.77 5.73
N ILE A 703 6.70 32.58 5.69
CA ILE A 703 6.52 31.60 4.61
C ILE A 703 5.91 30.32 5.18
N ASP A 704 4.83 29.87 4.55
CA ASP A 704 4.24 28.54 4.79
C ASP A 704 4.88 27.54 3.83
N LEU A 705 5.52 26.49 4.36
CA LEU A 705 6.11 25.43 3.54
C LEU A 705 5.08 24.65 2.73
N ARG A 706 3.86 24.40 3.27
CA ARG A 706 2.81 23.60 2.64
C ARG A 706 3.22 22.15 2.38
N TRP A 707 4.41 21.95 1.83
CA TRP A 707 4.94 20.67 1.38
C TRP A 707 6.10 20.19 2.24
N ILE A 708 6.13 18.87 2.46
CA ILE A 708 7.26 18.19 3.09
C ILE A 708 8.11 17.55 1.99
N ASN A 709 7.46 16.83 1.05
CA ASN A 709 8.13 16.19 -0.08
C ASN A 709 7.16 16.10 -1.30
N PRO A 710 7.57 16.60 -2.50
CA PRO A 710 8.79 17.37 -2.75
C PRO A 710 8.71 18.82 -2.19
N LEU A 711 9.86 19.51 -2.12
CA LEU A 711 9.95 20.91 -1.68
C LEU A 711 10.84 21.71 -2.63
N LYS A 712 10.31 22.82 -3.15
CA LYS A 712 11.05 23.81 -3.95
C LYS A 712 11.71 24.83 -3.05
N TYR A 713 13.00 25.00 -3.17
CA TYR A 713 13.79 25.86 -2.29
C TYR A 713 13.94 27.31 -2.79
N GLU A 714 13.57 27.65 -4.03
CA GLU A 714 13.82 28.92 -4.68
C GLU A 714 13.28 30.10 -3.85
N ILE A 715 11.99 30.05 -3.47
CA ILE A 715 11.34 31.11 -2.68
C ILE A 715 12.01 31.25 -1.29
N LEU A 716 12.37 30.13 -0.67
CA LEU A 716 13.02 30.11 0.64
C LEU A 716 14.42 30.76 0.57
N VAL A 717 15.20 30.38 -0.44
CA VAL A 717 16.54 30.91 -0.66
C VAL A 717 16.51 32.42 -0.98
N GLU A 718 15.58 32.86 -1.82
CA GLU A 718 15.38 34.28 -2.17
C GLU A 718 15.04 35.10 -0.92
N SER A 719 14.11 34.61 -0.09
CA SER A 719 13.75 35.26 1.17
C SER A 719 14.93 35.34 2.12
N VAL A 720 15.67 34.26 2.33
CA VAL A 720 16.87 34.26 3.21
C VAL A 720 17.97 35.19 2.67
N LYS A 721 18.20 35.23 1.35
CA LYS A 721 19.15 36.17 0.74
C LYS A 721 18.75 37.62 0.94
N LYS A 722 17.45 37.90 0.99
CA LYS A 722 16.94 39.26 1.24
C LYS A 722 17.11 39.68 2.71
N THR A 723 16.85 38.77 3.64
CA THR A 723 16.74 39.08 5.08
C THR A 723 17.99 38.76 5.88
N GLY A 724 18.87 37.90 5.37
CA GLY A 724 20.09 37.46 6.07
C GLY A 724 19.87 36.55 7.28
N ARG A 725 18.61 36.32 7.70
CA ARG A 725 18.25 35.65 8.97
C ARG A 725 17.05 34.73 8.78
N CYS A 726 17.08 33.56 9.42
CA CYS A 726 16.04 32.57 9.24
C CYS A 726 15.73 31.81 10.54
N VAL A 727 14.44 31.71 10.85
CA VAL A 727 13.90 30.82 11.90
C VAL A 727 12.85 29.92 11.29
N LEU A 728 12.96 28.60 11.56
CA LEU A 728 12.01 27.58 11.10
C LEU A 728 11.19 27.09 12.28
N VAL A 729 9.87 27.03 12.12
CA VAL A 729 8.93 26.74 13.22
C VAL A 729 8.02 25.58 12.89
N THR A 730 7.87 24.63 13.82
CA THR A 730 6.99 23.47 13.70
C THR A 730 6.34 23.10 15.04
N ASP A 731 5.25 22.35 14.98
CA ASP A 731 4.64 21.73 16.17
C ASP A 731 5.23 20.35 16.50
N SER A 732 6.04 19.75 15.60
CA SER A 732 6.75 18.50 15.92
C SER A 732 7.84 18.71 16.95
N SER A 733 8.28 17.66 17.62
CA SER A 733 9.44 17.72 18.50
C SER A 733 10.62 18.34 17.76
N GLU A 734 11.31 19.28 18.39
CA GLU A 734 12.46 19.97 17.78
C GLU A 734 13.51 18.96 17.33
N ARG A 735 13.87 18.02 18.22
CA ARG A 735 14.83 16.96 17.91
C ARG A 735 14.33 16.04 16.79
N GLY A 736 15.12 15.92 15.73
CA GLY A 736 14.80 15.06 14.59
C GLY A 736 13.69 15.62 13.69
N SER A 737 13.27 16.86 13.88
CA SER A 737 12.33 17.52 12.99
C SER A 737 12.85 17.58 11.55
N TYR A 738 11.97 17.39 10.57
CA TYR A 738 12.26 17.61 9.15
C TYR A 738 12.81 19.00 8.88
N LEU A 739 12.41 19.99 9.67
CA LEU A 739 12.89 21.37 9.51
C LEU A 739 14.40 21.51 9.73
N HIS A 740 15.07 20.62 10.45
CA HIS A 740 16.53 20.57 10.49
C HIS A 740 17.15 20.26 9.13
N THR A 741 16.52 19.40 8.34
CA THR A 741 16.94 19.14 6.94
C THR A 741 16.78 20.41 6.10
N VAL A 742 15.65 21.12 6.23
CA VAL A 742 15.42 22.38 5.53
C VAL A 742 16.43 23.44 5.96
N ALA A 743 16.66 23.60 7.25
CA ALA A 743 17.64 24.53 7.81
C ALA A 743 19.08 24.26 7.31
N SER A 744 19.49 22.98 7.30
CA SER A 744 20.80 22.56 6.78
C SER A 744 20.93 22.85 5.28
N ASN A 745 19.88 22.63 4.49
CA ASN A 745 19.89 22.95 3.05
C ASN A 745 19.95 24.46 2.82
N LEU A 746 19.22 25.28 3.58
CA LEU A 746 19.31 26.74 3.51
C LEU A 746 20.69 27.24 3.92
N GLY A 747 21.28 26.67 4.99
CA GLY A 747 22.63 26.92 5.40
C GLY A 747 23.67 26.70 4.30
N ARG A 748 23.43 25.74 3.39
CA ARG A 748 24.26 25.47 2.22
C ARG A 748 23.92 26.35 1.03
N LEU A 749 22.64 26.52 0.70
CA LEU A 749 22.19 27.20 -0.52
C LEU A 749 22.26 28.73 -0.42
N ALA A 750 22.21 29.29 0.78
CA ALA A 750 22.22 30.72 1.05
C ALA A 750 23.36 31.15 2.00
N PHE A 751 24.41 30.33 2.15
CA PHE A 751 25.49 30.49 3.12
C PHE A 751 26.08 31.92 3.16
N GLU A 752 26.41 32.46 1.99
CA GLU A 752 27.04 33.79 1.89
C GLU A 752 26.13 34.95 2.26
N ALA A 753 24.82 34.72 2.36
CA ALA A 753 23.83 35.73 2.72
C ALA A 753 23.40 35.67 4.19
N LEU A 754 23.81 34.62 4.92
CA LEU A 754 23.40 34.44 6.31
C LEU A 754 24.24 35.22 7.30
N ASP A 755 23.60 36.07 8.11
CA ASP A 755 24.20 36.80 9.26
C ASP A 755 24.34 35.87 10.50
N ALA A 756 23.50 34.80 10.58
CA ALA A 756 23.49 33.84 11.66
C ALA A 756 23.04 32.45 11.14
N PRO A 757 23.36 31.34 11.82
CA PRO A 757 22.84 30.04 11.47
C PRO A 757 21.30 29.99 11.47
N PRO A 758 20.63 29.28 10.55
CA PRO A 758 19.20 29.04 10.62
C PRO A 758 18.82 28.31 11.92
N ILE A 759 17.82 28.78 12.63
CA ILE A 759 17.36 28.21 13.89
C ILE A 759 16.08 27.42 13.66
N VAL A 760 15.99 26.24 14.28
CA VAL A 760 14.75 25.44 14.29
C VAL A 760 14.13 25.53 15.68
N ILE A 761 12.82 25.83 15.72
CA ILE A 761 12.00 25.87 16.92
C ILE A 761 10.86 24.91 16.77
N GLY A 762 10.79 23.90 17.61
CA GLY A 762 9.73 22.93 17.67
C GLY A 762 9.10 22.84 19.06
N SER A 763 8.21 21.88 19.24
CA SER A 763 7.76 21.48 20.56
C SER A 763 8.93 20.91 21.37
N LYS A 764 8.76 20.92 22.68
CA LYS A 764 9.80 20.37 23.59
C LYS A 764 10.00 18.87 23.29
N ASN A 765 11.20 18.37 23.55
CA ASN A 765 11.54 16.95 23.42
C ASN A 765 11.00 16.16 24.63
N TRP A 766 9.74 16.35 24.92
CA TRP A 766 9.01 15.71 26.01
C TRP A 766 7.89 14.84 25.47
N ILE A 767 7.35 13.95 26.29
CA ILE A 767 6.05 13.35 26.06
C ILE A 767 5.01 14.47 26.15
N THR A 768 4.08 14.54 25.20
CA THR A 768 3.03 15.56 25.16
C THR A 768 2.22 15.53 26.45
N PRO A 769 2.14 16.64 27.19
CA PRO A 769 1.39 16.71 28.44
C PRO A 769 -0.14 16.79 28.20
N PRO A 770 -0.97 16.70 29.27
CA PRO A 770 -2.38 17.03 29.18
C PRO A 770 -2.66 18.43 28.63
N ALA A 771 -3.87 18.64 28.10
CA ALA A 771 -4.29 19.87 27.41
C ALA A 771 -3.98 21.18 28.18
N GLU A 772 -4.16 21.17 29.50
CA GLU A 772 -3.96 22.31 30.40
C GLU A 772 -2.47 22.76 30.47
N MET A 773 -1.56 21.91 30.00
CA MET A 773 -0.11 22.15 30.05
C MET A 773 0.51 22.25 28.66
N GLU A 774 -0.26 22.17 27.59
CA GLU A 774 0.24 22.21 26.21
C GLU A 774 0.97 23.54 25.87
N GLU A 775 0.64 24.64 26.54
CA GLU A 775 1.35 25.92 26.37
C GLU A 775 2.83 25.85 26.73
N TYR A 776 3.23 24.95 27.65
CA TYR A 776 4.61 24.69 27.99
C TYR A 776 5.34 23.79 27.00
N TYR A 777 4.56 23.05 26.20
CA TYR A 777 5.07 22.05 25.28
C TYR A 777 5.26 22.59 23.87
N PHE A 778 4.20 23.15 23.27
CA PHE A 778 4.26 23.71 21.91
C PHE A 778 4.99 25.07 21.90
N ALA A 779 5.70 25.32 20.77
CA ALA A 779 6.33 26.61 20.54
C ALA A 779 5.32 27.75 20.60
N GLN A 780 5.64 28.79 21.32
CA GLN A 780 4.87 30.03 21.46
C GLN A 780 5.51 31.16 20.65
N ALA A 781 4.79 32.24 20.37
CA ALA A 781 5.39 33.43 19.74
C ALA A 781 6.57 33.98 20.54
N SER A 782 6.47 33.97 21.89
CA SER A 782 7.59 34.35 22.76
C SER A 782 8.80 33.44 22.60
N SER A 783 8.62 32.14 22.35
CA SER A 783 9.75 31.22 22.10
C SER A 783 10.56 31.62 20.87
N ILE A 784 9.86 32.08 19.82
CA ILE A 784 10.50 32.57 18.59
C ILE A 784 11.30 33.87 18.88
N LEU A 785 10.69 34.81 19.60
CA LEU A 785 11.38 36.07 19.98
C LEU A 785 12.59 35.83 20.90
N ASP A 786 12.45 34.93 21.88
CA ASP A 786 13.53 34.56 22.80
C ASP A 786 14.74 34.01 22.04
N ALA A 787 14.45 33.05 21.10
CA ALA A 787 15.52 32.46 20.28
C ALA A 787 16.16 33.47 19.32
N ILE A 788 15.39 34.38 18.72
CA ILE A 788 15.95 35.48 17.90
C ILE A 788 16.85 36.36 18.75
N HIS A 789 16.38 36.78 19.95
CA HIS A 789 17.13 37.62 20.84
C HIS A 789 18.47 37.01 21.26
N GLU A 790 18.49 35.75 21.60
CA GLU A 790 19.66 35.07 22.15
C GLU A 790 20.63 34.52 21.10
N GLN A 791 20.13 34.15 19.89
CA GLN A 791 20.95 33.44 18.89
C GLN A 791 21.18 34.21 17.59
N ILE A 792 20.32 35.20 17.24
CA ILE A 792 20.42 35.92 15.95
C ILE A 792 20.82 37.36 16.16
N LEU A 793 20.00 38.14 16.88
CA LEU A 793 20.27 39.53 17.16
C LEU A 793 19.56 40.00 18.44
N PRO A 794 20.20 40.76 19.31
CA PRO A 794 19.57 41.32 20.50
C PRO A 794 18.39 42.21 20.15
N LEU A 795 17.19 41.90 20.63
CA LEU A 795 15.99 42.71 20.47
C LEU A 795 15.99 43.86 21.49
N GLN A 796 15.78 45.07 21.02
CA GLN A 796 15.87 46.27 21.86
C GLN A 796 14.69 46.33 22.85
N ASN A 797 14.96 46.59 24.16
CA ASN A 797 13.97 46.61 25.24
C ASN A 797 13.17 45.29 25.42
N TYR A 798 13.68 44.15 24.94
CA TYR A 798 13.10 42.85 25.11
C TYR A 798 13.77 42.07 26.24
N VAL A 799 12.99 41.36 27.03
CA VAL A 799 13.46 40.47 28.11
C VAL A 799 12.99 39.04 27.78
N PRO A 800 13.91 38.10 27.50
CA PRO A 800 13.57 36.72 27.21
C PRO A 800 12.83 36.06 28.38
N LYS A 801 11.83 35.23 28.04
CA LYS A 801 11.07 34.42 28.99
C LYS A 801 11.69 33.05 29.17
N HIS A 802 12.33 32.55 28.13
CA HIS A 802 12.93 31.22 28.08
C HIS A 802 14.40 31.35 27.64
N ASN A 803 15.21 30.39 28.04
CA ASN A 803 16.63 30.36 27.70
C ASN A 803 16.82 29.48 26.42
N TYR A 804 17.30 30.12 25.36
CA TYR A 804 17.66 29.48 24.08
C TYR A 804 19.16 29.58 23.78
N THR A 805 19.98 29.83 24.77
CA THR A 805 21.45 29.90 24.62
C THR A 805 22.05 28.52 24.28
N ASP A 806 23.23 28.51 23.67
CA ASP A 806 24.01 27.30 23.41
C ASP A 806 24.27 26.47 24.68
N GLY A 807 24.46 27.14 25.83
CA GLY A 807 24.62 26.49 27.14
C GLY A 807 23.36 25.68 27.54
N GLU A 808 22.19 26.23 27.32
CA GLU A 808 20.91 25.53 27.57
C GLU A 808 20.70 24.40 26.61
N PHE A 809 20.98 24.60 25.31
CA PHE A 809 20.96 23.53 24.31
C PHE A 809 21.87 22.35 24.72
N ALA A 810 23.10 22.63 25.12
CA ALA A 810 24.02 21.58 25.57
C ALA A 810 23.52 20.89 26.85
N ARG A 811 22.91 21.65 27.79
CA ARG A 811 22.34 21.10 29.04
C ARG A 811 21.16 20.17 28.77
N THR A 812 20.20 20.57 27.91
CA THR A 812 19.02 19.78 27.59
C THR A 812 19.38 18.57 26.74
N SER A 813 20.28 18.71 25.76
CA SER A 813 20.78 17.62 24.93
C SER A 813 21.46 16.53 25.76
N LYS A 814 22.31 16.93 26.76
CA LYS A 814 22.95 15.98 27.67
C LYS A 814 21.96 15.19 28.53
N LYS A 815 20.82 15.77 28.84
CA LYS A 815 19.72 15.08 29.57
C LYS A 815 18.77 14.30 28.67
N GLY A 816 18.87 14.48 27.38
CA GLY A 816 17.96 13.85 26.41
C GLY A 816 16.57 14.51 26.33
N VAL A 817 16.45 15.74 26.83
CA VAL A 817 15.17 16.49 26.83
C VAL A 817 15.29 17.79 26.05
#